data_474001b36f2b96f582107bbc58bdd7c7
#
_entry.id   474001b36f2b96f582107bbc58bdd7c7
#
_cell.length_a   1.000
_cell.length_b   1.000
_cell.length_c   1.000
_cell.angle_alpha   90.00
_cell.angle_beta   90.00
_cell.angle_gamma   90.00
#
_symmetry.space_group_name_H-M   'P 1'
#
loop_
_entity.id
_entity.type
_entity.pdbx_description
1 polymer ?
#
loop_
_entity_poly.entity_id
_entity_poly.type
_entity_poly.pdbx_seq_one_letter_code
_entity_poly.pdbx_strand_id
1 'polypeptide(L)'
;MSSIHILSAQTIKVQPYLQDASPNSIFILWETDSLSESVVEWGITDTLGNSTSGAAKNSVGNAWIHEVKLENLERFTKYFYRVKTGNALSDIYTFKTPPFASDKESFRIIAMSDMQRDGAFPNKFEEMVHDGVIDYLETELGGELIDNLALIMIPGDLVVTGTNYEQWENHFFDPSHGLFNHIPVYPVLGNHEQNSNYYFQYFKMPPNGTTGFEEHWWYKDYGNVRIIGLDSNSPFDNQEQLDWLDTVLDMTCLSDSVDFIFAQLHHPHKSELWTPGESDYTGEVIGKLEQFSTDCGKPSIHFFGHTHGYSRGNSRDHKHLWINAATAGGAIDNWGEFPNFDYDEFSVSQDEYGFVSVEITDDADPKVVVKRISRGDQDGSLPNEITDSITIRLNPSIVNTPVPVFPIGEEIAPECVVLEANEFSAPNAAAVHGQSHWQVSTDPNDFTSPVAESWKNFENWYDEEDTQAGDDLSDEKILGLAENTTYSWRVRYRDRELNWSDWTAPVSFRTGASIASPNLLLNFGAEDSLMNWTVTEGIVESLTNGVCNGISSFSGERYFAVGGLCEESPLGVCLQAVDVSVYADSIDSGNFPVNFGGHLSNFSGSDLPEMRLIFLDQNSVEVGSSSTISTLNNSWTMFSLWDSIPEMTRTIQVELKGTRNAGTDNDSYFDDLFLRVGSNQGCDETTSIVNTPMSVSSLKAFPNPIESEGTIILPSDIYKDVSLQMIDMKGVKVDCPTRYDEGKIFFEKGNLRSGAYFFLVRAKGTLIGSGKLIIL
;
A
#
# COMPACT_ATOMS: atom_id res chain seq x y z
N MET A 1 17.69 31.33 63.05
CA MET A 1 18.15 30.79 61.73
C MET A 1 17.06 31.10 60.74
N SER A 2 17.26 32.09 59.87
CA SER A 2 16.31 32.37 58.79
C SER A 2 16.54 31.35 57.68
N SER A 3 15.58 30.47 57.47
CA SER A 3 15.61 29.54 56.33
C SER A 3 15.48 30.37 55.06
N ILE A 4 16.55 30.51 54.32
CA ILE A 4 16.50 30.97 52.95
C ILE A 4 15.83 29.84 52.15
N HIS A 5 14.55 29.99 51.82
CA HIS A 5 13.91 29.23 50.80
C HIS A 5 14.53 29.73 49.49
N ILE A 6 15.43 28.94 48.90
CA ILE A 6 15.82 29.10 47.52
C ILE A 6 14.54 28.74 46.76
N LEU A 7 13.80 29.74 46.30
CA LEU A 7 12.78 29.55 45.25
C LEU A 7 13.54 29.06 44.04
N SER A 8 13.41 27.77 43.73
CA SER A 8 13.79 27.24 42.39
C SER A 8 13.07 28.10 41.36
N ALA A 9 13.78 28.61 40.39
CA ALA A 9 13.14 29.28 39.26
C ALA A 9 12.23 28.26 38.60
N GLN A 10 10.98 28.63 38.38
CA GLN A 10 10.03 27.77 37.66
C GLN A 10 10.53 27.54 36.25
N THR A 11 10.41 26.28 35.75
CA THR A 11 10.87 25.89 34.45
C THR A 11 9.68 25.39 33.61
N ILE A 12 9.58 25.85 32.37
CA ILE A 12 8.70 25.24 31.35
C ILE A 12 9.38 23.96 30.90
N LYS A 13 8.76 22.83 31.17
CA LYS A 13 9.24 21.48 30.80
C LYS A 13 8.84 21.13 29.38
N VAL A 14 7.54 21.19 29.09
CA VAL A 14 7.02 21.07 27.75
C VAL A 14 6.67 22.45 27.21
N GLN A 15 7.28 22.82 26.10
CA GLN A 15 7.00 24.09 25.43
C GLN A 15 5.54 24.16 24.98
N PRO A 16 4.95 25.37 24.81
CA PRO A 16 3.55 25.47 24.43
C PRO A 16 3.26 24.79 23.08
N TYR A 17 2.16 24.06 23.03
CA TYR A 17 1.65 23.39 21.86
C TYR A 17 0.14 23.63 21.69
N LEU A 18 -0.37 23.39 20.47
CA LEU A 18 -1.68 23.82 20.03
C LEU A 18 -2.64 22.65 19.90
N GLN A 19 -3.88 22.83 20.38
CA GLN A 19 -4.91 21.80 20.40
C GLN A 19 -6.29 22.36 20.01
N ASP A 20 -7.17 21.52 19.46
CA ASP A 20 -8.58 21.77 19.14
C ASP A 20 -8.84 23.17 18.54
N ALA A 21 -8.07 23.52 17.51
CA ALA A 21 -8.22 24.77 16.79
C ALA A 21 -9.58 24.84 16.07
N SER A 22 -10.25 25.97 16.16
CA SER A 22 -11.49 26.26 15.44
C SER A 22 -11.45 27.70 14.87
N PRO A 23 -12.36 28.08 13.98
CA PRO A 23 -12.30 29.40 13.34
C PRO A 23 -12.27 30.60 14.32
N ASN A 24 -12.71 30.39 15.56
CA ASN A 24 -12.78 31.47 16.57
C ASN A 24 -12.19 31.12 17.94
N SER A 25 -11.53 29.97 18.06
CA SER A 25 -10.87 29.56 19.32
C SER A 25 -9.75 28.57 19.11
N ILE A 26 -8.85 28.47 20.08
CA ILE A 26 -7.77 27.48 20.13
C ILE A 26 -7.37 27.24 21.58
N PHE A 27 -6.97 26.00 21.90
CA PHE A 27 -6.33 25.69 23.17
C PHE A 27 -4.80 25.75 23.02
N ILE A 28 -4.15 26.34 24.06
CA ILE A 28 -2.70 26.36 24.20
C ILE A 28 -2.37 25.65 25.51
N LEU A 29 -1.58 24.59 25.41
CA LEU A 29 -1.14 23.77 26.53
C LEU A 29 0.38 23.83 26.67
N TRP A 30 0.87 23.70 27.89
CA TRP A 30 2.31 23.57 28.21
C TRP A 30 2.46 22.92 29.59
N GLU A 31 3.67 22.48 29.91
CA GLU A 31 3.93 21.85 31.21
C GLU A 31 5.03 22.58 31.99
N THR A 32 4.88 22.61 33.33
CA THR A 32 5.87 23.17 34.25
C THR A 32 6.17 22.23 35.41
N ASP A 33 7.31 22.42 36.06
CA ASP A 33 7.77 21.67 37.23
C ASP A 33 7.03 22.01 38.55
N SER A 34 6.26 23.08 38.57
CA SER A 34 5.57 23.53 39.76
C SER A 34 4.29 24.32 39.44
N LEU A 35 3.30 24.28 40.33
CA LEU A 35 2.05 25.05 40.19
C LEU A 35 2.31 26.55 40.16
N SER A 36 1.77 27.19 39.13
CA SER A 36 1.79 28.62 38.96
C SER A 36 0.58 29.09 38.15
N GLU A 37 0.54 30.39 37.85
CA GLU A 37 -0.47 30.98 36.98
C GLU A 37 -0.35 30.44 35.55
N SER A 38 -1.49 30.24 34.90
CA SER A 38 -1.61 29.83 33.49
C SER A 38 -2.04 31.05 32.69
N VAL A 39 -1.12 31.69 31.98
CA VAL A 39 -1.40 32.92 31.24
C VAL A 39 -0.84 32.78 29.82
N VAL A 40 -1.65 33.15 28.83
CA VAL A 40 -1.22 33.36 27.45
C VAL A 40 -1.33 34.86 27.13
N GLU A 41 -0.22 35.44 26.72
CA GLU A 41 -0.19 36.78 26.12
C GLU A 41 -0.26 36.59 24.60
N TRP A 42 -1.15 37.33 23.91
CA TRP A 42 -1.41 37.11 22.49
C TRP A 42 -1.88 38.36 21.74
N GLY A 43 -1.82 38.33 20.42
CA GLY A 43 -2.25 39.44 19.59
C GLY A 43 -2.03 39.16 18.09
N ILE A 44 -2.45 40.11 17.25
CA ILE A 44 -2.27 40.05 15.78
C ILE A 44 -0.86 40.53 15.34
N THR A 45 -0.05 40.97 16.27
CA THR A 45 1.35 41.37 16.06
C THR A 45 2.22 40.81 17.20
N ASP A 46 3.52 40.78 16.99
CA ASP A 46 4.54 40.36 17.98
C ASP A 46 4.59 41.18 19.27
N THR A 47 3.94 42.34 19.27
CA THR A 47 3.77 43.14 20.51
C THR A 47 2.67 42.60 21.43
N LEU A 48 1.94 41.60 20.98
CA LEU A 48 0.87 40.88 21.67
C LEU A 48 -0.32 41.82 21.98
N GLY A 49 -0.56 42.23 23.20
CA GLY A 49 -1.56 43.23 23.55
C GLY A 49 -2.79 42.70 24.28
N ASN A 50 -3.03 41.41 24.24
CA ASN A 50 -4.09 40.72 24.98
C ASN A 50 -3.49 39.73 25.96
N SER A 51 -4.26 39.34 26.96
CA SER A 51 -3.87 38.33 27.96
C SER A 51 -5.10 37.51 28.35
N THR A 52 -4.95 36.20 28.38
CA THR A 52 -5.99 35.25 28.79
C THR A 52 -5.41 34.31 29.83
N SER A 53 -6.17 34.07 30.90
CA SER A 53 -5.80 33.12 31.94
C SER A 53 -6.61 31.85 31.87
N GLY A 54 -6.01 30.70 32.22
CA GLY A 54 -6.64 29.41 32.29
C GLY A 54 -6.36 28.69 33.61
N ALA A 55 -6.24 27.39 33.56
CA ALA A 55 -6.03 26.53 34.72
C ALA A 55 -4.85 25.59 34.53
N ALA A 56 -4.26 25.13 35.64
CA ALA A 56 -3.28 24.06 35.64
C ALA A 56 -3.85 22.83 36.34
N LYS A 57 -3.60 21.66 35.74
CA LYS A 57 -3.95 20.34 36.30
C LYS A 57 -2.66 19.65 36.73
N ASN A 58 -2.70 18.97 37.89
CA ASN A 58 -1.56 18.17 38.33
C ASN A 58 -1.49 16.90 37.48
N SER A 59 -0.38 16.71 36.80
CA SER A 59 -0.09 15.45 36.16
C SER A 59 0.46 14.43 37.18
N VAL A 60 0.36 13.16 36.86
CA VAL A 60 0.99 12.11 37.63
C VAL A 60 2.51 12.34 37.53
N GLY A 61 3.22 12.64 38.65
CA GLY A 61 4.67 12.78 38.64
C GLY A 61 5.25 14.14 39.03
N ASN A 62 4.48 15.01 39.69
CA ASN A 62 4.90 16.35 40.16
C ASN A 62 5.08 17.41 39.06
N ALA A 63 4.49 17.25 37.93
CA ALA A 63 4.41 18.27 36.89
C ALA A 63 2.99 18.85 36.79
N TRP A 64 2.87 20.01 36.17
CA TRP A 64 1.62 20.75 36.02
C TRP A 64 1.38 21.09 34.58
N ILE A 65 0.30 20.54 34.02
CA ILE A 65 -0.14 20.86 32.66
C ILE A 65 -1.09 22.04 32.71
N HIS A 66 -0.70 23.10 32.03
CA HIS A 66 -1.46 24.36 31.91
C HIS A 66 -2.33 24.27 30.66
N GLU A 67 -3.56 24.74 30.76
CA GLU A 67 -4.55 24.78 29.67
C GLU A 67 -5.17 26.19 29.64
N VAL A 68 -5.03 26.87 28.50
CA VAL A 68 -5.64 28.17 28.25
C VAL A 68 -6.39 28.10 26.91
N LYS A 69 -7.68 28.42 26.95
CA LYS A 69 -8.48 28.59 25.76
C LYS A 69 -8.51 30.05 25.34
N LEU A 70 -8.07 30.34 24.11
CA LEU A 70 -8.30 31.65 23.50
C LEU A 70 -9.63 31.57 22.75
N GLU A 71 -10.49 32.57 22.91
CA GLU A 71 -11.80 32.66 22.31
C GLU A 71 -12.02 34.03 21.63
N ASN A 72 -13.06 34.16 20.81
CA ASN A 72 -13.37 35.35 20.02
C ASN A 72 -12.25 35.77 19.08
N LEU A 73 -11.55 34.78 18.54
CA LEU A 73 -10.57 34.99 17.47
C LEU A 73 -11.29 35.22 16.12
N GLU A 74 -10.62 35.95 15.24
CA GLU A 74 -11.05 36.07 13.84
C GLU A 74 -10.59 34.84 13.07
N ARG A 75 -11.44 34.33 12.17
CA ARG A 75 -11.15 33.17 11.33
C ARG A 75 -10.03 33.45 10.32
N PHE A 76 -9.32 32.41 9.95
CA PHE A 76 -8.24 32.40 8.94
C PHE A 76 -7.21 33.54 9.14
N THR A 77 -6.90 33.80 10.41
CA THR A 77 -6.09 34.93 10.85
C THR A 77 -4.87 34.46 11.62
N LYS A 78 -3.71 35.07 11.32
CA LYS A 78 -2.45 34.83 12.02
C LYS A 78 -2.47 35.55 13.35
N TYR A 79 -2.07 34.84 14.42
CA TYR A 79 -1.86 35.35 15.76
C TYR A 79 -0.44 35.04 16.23
N PHE A 80 0.07 35.93 17.09
CA PHE A 80 1.29 35.75 17.87
C PHE A 80 0.91 35.44 19.29
N TYR A 81 1.66 34.56 19.97
CA TYR A 81 1.41 34.22 21.34
C TYR A 81 2.69 33.83 22.09
N ARG A 82 2.69 33.96 23.42
CA ARG A 82 3.63 33.31 24.33
C ARG A 82 2.92 32.91 25.60
N VAL A 83 3.46 31.92 26.31
CA VAL A 83 2.98 31.55 27.64
C VAL A 83 3.80 32.22 28.70
N LYS A 84 3.11 32.53 29.81
CA LYS A 84 3.69 33.10 31.01
C LYS A 84 3.23 32.29 32.22
N THR A 85 4.18 31.87 33.05
CA THR A 85 3.94 31.09 34.25
C THR A 85 4.93 31.50 35.33
N GLY A 86 4.46 32.22 36.37
CA GLY A 86 5.31 32.86 37.33
C GLY A 86 6.28 33.86 36.67
N ASN A 87 7.57 33.60 36.80
CA ASN A 87 8.63 34.39 36.15
C ASN A 87 9.14 33.80 34.83
N ALA A 88 8.68 32.59 34.45
CA ALA A 88 9.07 31.96 33.19
C ALA A 88 8.20 32.46 32.02
N LEU A 89 8.84 32.70 30.89
CA LEU A 89 8.23 33.12 29.66
C LEU A 89 8.72 32.17 28.55
N SER A 90 7.85 31.74 27.66
CA SER A 90 8.27 31.09 26.42
C SER A 90 8.76 32.13 25.40
N ASP A 91 9.33 31.68 24.32
CA ASP A 91 9.49 32.45 23.09
C ASP A 91 8.11 32.86 22.53
N ILE A 92 8.11 33.80 21.59
CA ILE A 92 6.90 34.20 20.87
C ILE A 92 6.72 33.27 19.67
N TYR A 93 5.60 32.55 19.62
CA TYR A 93 5.20 31.66 18.55
C TYR A 93 4.04 32.26 17.73
N THR A 94 3.67 31.59 16.65
CA THR A 94 2.54 32.00 15.81
C THR A 94 1.62 30.82 15.56
N PHE A 95 0.34 31.08 15.35
CA PHE A 95 -0.62 30.15 14.81
C PHE A 95 -1.58 30.86 13.86
N LYS A 96 -2.30 30.07 13.06
CA LYS A 96 -3.37 30.55 12.20
C LYS A 96 -4.67 29.84 12.53
N THR A 97 -5.75 30.59 12.70
CA THR A 97 -7.07 30.02 12.94
C THR A 97 -7.62 29.34 11.67
N PRO A 98 -8.37 28.24 11.80
CA PRO A 98 -9.05 27.60 10.67
C PRO A 98 -9.99 28.52 9.90
N PRO A 99 -10.21 28.29 8.59
CA PRO A 99 -11.32 28.89 7.85
C PRO A 99 -12.63 28.19 8.18
N PHE A 100 -13.77 28.81 7.85
CA PHE A 100 -15.01 28.10 7.64
C PHE A 100 -15.04 27.46 6.23
N ALA A 101 -15.80 26.41 6.03
CA ALA A 101 -15.99 25.82 4.70
C ALA A 101 -16.52 26.83 3.65
N SER A 102 -17.31 27.81 4.09
CA SER A 102 -17.82 28.89 3.23
C SER A 102 -16.74 29.85 2.72
N ASP A 103 -15.56 29.87 3.32
CA ASP A 103 -14.48 30.76 2.91
C ASP A 103 -13.73 30.27 1.68
N LYS A 104 -13.89 28.99 1.33
CA LYS A 104 -13.31 28.35 0.14
C LYS A 104 -11.78 28.47 0.08
N GLU A 105 -11.14 28.26 1.23
CA GLU A 105 -9.69 28.32 1.35
C GLU A 105 -9.08 26.94 1.20
N SER A 106 -8.04 26.84 0.38
CA SER A 106 -7.24 25.63 0.24
C SER A 106 -6.25 25.53 1.39
N PHE A 107 -5.92 24.31 1.79
CA PHE A 107 -5.01 24.06 2.93
C PHE A 107 -4.28 22.73 2.79
N ARG A 108 -3.30 22.49 3.65
CA ARG A 108 -2.54 21.24 3.70
C ARG A 108 -2.56 20.65 5.09
N ILE A 109 -2.59 19.33 5.15
CA ILE A 109 -2.48 18.50 6.35
C ILE A 109 -1.24 17.62 6.19
N ILE A 110 -0.52 17.37 7.27
CA ILE A 110 0.47 16.30 7.37
C ILE A 110 -0.13 15.16 8.18
N ALA A 111 -0.01 13.94 7.69
CA ALA A 111 -0.25 12.71 8.45
C ALA A 111 1.08 11.99 8.65
N MET A 112 1.40 11.64 9.91
CA MET A 112 2.58 10.90 10.32
C MET A 112 2.30 10.16 11.62
N SER A 113 2.82 8.96 11.77
CA SER A 113 2.52 8.06 12.89
C SER A 113 3.76 7.28 13.31
N ASP A 114 3.64 6.57 14.44
CA ASP A 114 4.67 5.66 14.94
C ASP A 114 6.00 6.39 15.20
N MET A 115 5.90 7.39 16.10
CA MET A 115 6.99 8.28 16.49
C MET A 115 7.83 7.72 17.63
N GLN A 116 7.51 6.51 18.11
CA GLN A 116 8.20 5.89 19.21
C GLN A 116 9.70 5.76 18.92
N ARG A 117 10.49 6.15 19.92
CA ARG A 117 11.93 6.21 19.76
C ARG A 117 12.55 4.85 19.53
N ASP A 118 13.11 4.60 18.35
CA ASP A 118 13.93 3.43 18.09
C ASP A 118 15.30 3.52 18.81
N GLY A 119 15.78 2.39 19.32
CA GLY A 119 17.08 2.30 20.01
C GLY A 119 18.28 2.47 19.07
N ALA A 120 18.15 2.06 17.80
CA ALA A 120 19.19 2.19 16.79
C ALA A 120 19.25 3.63 16.22
N PHE A 121 18.10 4.26 16.03
CA PHE A 121 17.94 5.60 15.43
C PHE A 121 17.16 6.55 16.34
N PRO A 122 17.69 6.89 17.53
CA PRO A 122 16.93 7.53 18.59
C PRO A 122 16.48 8.98 18.30
N ASN A 123 16.97 9.60 17.25
CA ASN A 123 16.63 10.97 16.85
C ASN A 123 15.82 11.02 15.55
N LYS A 124 15.29 9.87 15.07
CA LYS A 124 14.59 9.81 13.78
C LYS A 124 13.34 10.71 13.76
N PHE A 125 12.56 10.74 14.83
CA PHE A 125 11.40 11.63 14.91
C PHE A 125 11.80 13.12 14.89
N GLU A 126 12.88 13.51 15.58
CA GLU A 126 13.41 14.89 15.54
C GLU A 126 13.87 15.25 14.11
N GLU A 127 14.58 14.35 13.44
CA GLU A 127 14.94 14.48 12.02
C GLU A 127 13.71 14.63 11.13
N MET A 128 12.67 13.80 11.37
CA MET A 128 11.43 13.85 10.59
C MET A 128 10.71 15.19 10.74
N VAL A 129 10.72 15.78 11.94
CA VAL A 129 10.13 17.10 12.20
C VAL A 129 10.93 18.21 11.51
N HIS A 130 12.25 18.26 11.71
CA HIS A 130 13.07 19.39 11.29
C HIS A 130 13.55 19.29 9.85
N ASP A 131 14.23 18.19 9.51
CA ASP A 131 14.79 17.96 8.18
C ASP A 131 13.74 17.38 7.19
N GLY A 132 12.67 16.78 7.75
CA GLY A 132 11.52 16.31 7.00
C GLY A 132 10.48 17.41 6.79
N VAL A 133 9.51 17.51 7.70
CA VAL A 133 8.29 18.34 7.53
C VAL A 133 8.61 19.82 7.37
N ILE A 134 9.40 20.41 8.28
CA ILE A 134 9.69 21.85 8.26
C ILE A 134 10.50 22.21 7.03
N ASP A 135 11.61 21.50 6.77
CA ASP A 135 12.47 21.77 5.62
C ASP A 135 11.74 21.59 4.28
N TYR A 136 10.94 20.52 4.14
CA TYR A 136 10.11 20.30 2.95
C TYR A 136 9.16 21.48 2.67
N LEU A 137 8.44 21.95 3.69
CA LEU A 137 7.47 23.03 3.53
C LEU A 137 8.15 24.38 3.24
N GLU A 138 9.29 24.67 3.89
CA GLU A 138 10.04 25.91 3.69
C GLU A 138 10.76 25.94 2.32
N THR A 139 11.34 24.81 1.91
CA THR A 139 12.13 24.71 0.67
C THR A 139 11.25 24.63 -0.57
N GLU A 140 10.21 23.79 -0.55
CA GLU A 140 9.34 23.58 -1.72
C GLU A 140 8.29 24.68 -1.90
N LEU A 141 7.79 25.25 -0.80
CA LEU A 141 6.66 26.18 -0.86
C LEU A 141 7.08 27.62 -0.51
N GLY A 142 8.10 27.77 0.31
CA GLY A 142 8.51 29.07 0.85
C GLY A 142 7.46 29.68 1.80
N GLY A 143 7.74 30.86 2.33
CA GLY A 143 6.82 31.53 3.27
C GLY A 143 6.95 31.03 4.69
N GLU A 144 5.90 31.24 5.49
CA GLU A 144 5.88 30.80 6.90
C GLU A 144 5.20 29.44 7.03
N LEU A 145 5.60 28.65 8.03
CA LEU A 145 5.04 27.32 8.30
C LEU A 145 3.50 27.33 8.42
N ILE A 146 2.94 28.31 9.14
CA ILE A 146 1.49 28.46 9.35
C ILE A 146 0.69 28.85 8.09
N ASP A 147 1.35 29.30 7.04
CA ASP A 147 0.70 29.54 5.74
C ASP A 147 0.65 28.28 4.88
N ASN A 148 1.57 27.34 5.14
CA ASN A 148 1.75 26.13 4.37
C ASN A 148 1.14 24.88 5.00
N LEU A 149 0.89 24.89 6.31
CA LEU A 149 0.38 23.73 7.07
C LEU A 149 -0.75 24.15 8.01
N ALA A 150 -1.86 23.46 7.92
CA ALA A 150 -3.06 23.70 8.70
C ALA A 150 -3.09 22.94 10.03
N LEU A 151 -2.79 21.65 9.98
CA LEU A 151 -2.81 20.75 11.13
C LEU A 151 -2.02 19.46 10.84
N ILE A 152 -1.79 18.68 11.91
CA ILE A 152 -1.12 17.39 11.85
C ILE A 152 -2.06 16.32 12.39
N MET A 153 -2.25 15.25 11.64
CA MET A 153 -2.93 14.02 12.04
C MET A 153 -1.89 13.00 12.50
N ILE A 154 -2.17 12.34 13.63
CA ILE A 154 -1.26 11.33 14.20
C ILE A 154 -2.06 10.06 14.49
N PRO A 155 -2.01 9.05 13.61
CA PRO A 155 -2.67 7.75 13.81
C PRO A 155 -2.06 6.86 14.90
N GLY A 156 -1.64 7.40 16.04
CA GLY A 156 -1.19 6.65 17.23
C GLY A 156 0.31 6.47 17.37
N ASP A 157 0.72 5.80 18.44
CA ASP A 157 2.08 5.43 18.81
C ASP A 157 3.05 6.62 18.88
N LEU A 158 2.75 7.54 19.80
CA LEU A 158 3.50 8.77 20.02
C LEU A 158 4.80 8.53 20.80
N VAL A 159 4.79 7.54 21.71
CA VAL A 159 5.90 7.18 22.59
C VAL A 159 6.04 5.66 22.68
N VAL A 160 7.19 5.14 23.11
CA VAL A 160 7.41 3.69 23.28
C VAL A 160 6.54 3.11 24.41
N THR A 161 6.30 3.87 25.49
CA THR A 161 5.54 3.41 26.66
C THR A 161 4.77 4.57 27.25
N GLY A 162 3.47 4.67 26.96
CA GLY A 162 2.61 5.78 27.35
C GLY A 162 2.50 6.00 28.87
N THR A 163 2.73 4.95 29.67
CA THR A 163 2.76 5.04 31.14
C THR A 163 4.09 5.56 31.69
N ASN A 164 5.10 5.79 30.85
CA ASN A 164 6.38 6.37 31.24
C ASN A 164 6.37 7.90 31.03
N TYR A 165 6.27 8.65 32.12
CA TYR A 165 6.21 10.11 32.10
C TYR A 165 7.35 10.78 31.33
N GLU A 166 8.61 10.31 31.54
CA GLU A 166 9.79 10.95 30.93
C GLU A 166 9.82 10.85 29.41
N GLN A 167 9.13 9.86 28.82
CA GLN A 167 9.09 9.70 27.36
C GLN A 167 8.25 10.78 26.69
N TRP A 168 7.20 11.29 27.35
CA TRP A 168 6.36 12.35 26.78
C TRP A 168 7.15 13.64 26.53
N GLU A 169 7.95 14.09 27.53
CA GLU A 169 8.84 15.24 27.37
C GLU A 169 9.94 14.93 26.33
N ASN A 170 10.76 13.89 26.58
CA ASN A 170 12.03 13.69 25.89
C ASN A 170 11.91 12.99 24.51
N HIS A 171 10.84 12.24 24.25
CA HIS A 171 10.71 11.47 23.00
C HIS A 171 9.63 12.02 22.07
N PHE A 172 8.70 12.84 22.58
CA PHE A 172 7.61 13.39 21.79
C PHE A 172 7.62 14.92 21.72
N PHE A 173 7.53 15.61 22.87
CA PHE A 173 7.40 17.07 22.85
C PHE A 173 8.71 17.81 22.53
N ASP A 174 9.85 17.39 23.07
CA ASP A 174 11.14 18.01 22.74
C ASP A 174 11.50 17.86 21.26
N PRO A 175 11.42 16.65 20.65
CA PRO A 175 11.66 16.46 19.21
C PRO A 175 10.71 17.25 18.31
N SER A 176 9.48 17.50 18.76
CA SER A 176 8.46 18.22 17.97
C SER A 176 8.50 19.75 18.12
N HIS A 177 9.42 20.26 18.94
CA HIS A 177 9.59 21.69 19.12
C HIS A 177 9.87 22.40 17.79
N GLY A 178 9.27 23.56 17.58
CA GLY A 178 9.32 24.28 16.30
C GLY A 178 8.19 23.95 15.34
N LEU A 179 7.57 22.77 15.49
CA LEU A 179 6.40 22.38 14.71
C LEU A 179 5.10 22.53 15.50
N PHE A 180 4.98 21.84 16.65
CA PHE A 180 3.74 21.84 17.44
C PHE A 180 3.47 23.15 18.18
N ASN A 181 4.47 24.01 18.29
CA ASN A 181 4.30 25.38 18.78
C ASN A 181 3.54 26.28 17.80
N HIS A 182 3.46 25.89 16.53
CA HIS A 182 2.85 26.67 15.45
C HIS A 182 1.64 26.00 14.84
N ILE A 183 1.59 24.66 14.83
CA ILE A 183 0.60 23.85 14.12
C ILE A 183 -0.17 22.98 15.12
N PRO A 184 -1.50 23.01 15.12
CA PRO A 184 -2.31 22.16 15.99
C PRO A 184 -2.22 20.68 15.59
N VAL A 185 -2.14 19.81 16.62
CA VAL A 185 -1.99 18.37 16.43
C VAL A 185 -3.23 17.62 16.91
N TYR A 186 -3.57 16.56 16.21
CA TYR A 186 -4.75 15.73 16.44
C TYR A 186 -4.37 14.24 16.46
N PRO A 187 -3.87 13.73 17.61
CA PRO A 187 -3.54 12.32 17.73
C PRO A 187 -4.77 11.46 18.03
N VAL A 188 -4.67 10.15 17.71
CA VAL A 188 -5.46 9.09 18.31
C VAL A 188 -4.56 8.16 19.12
N LEU A 189 -5.15 7.26 19.93
CA LEU A 189 -4.40 6.30 20.73
C LEU A 189 -3.88 5.16 19.85
N GLY A 190 -2.58 4.84 19.98
CA GLY A 190 -2.00 3.58 19.56
C GLY A 190 -1.87 2.61 20.73
N ASN A 191 -1.35 1.41 20.47
CA ASN A 191 -1.18 0.40 21.53
C ASN A 191 -0.05 0.77 22.50
N HIS A 192 0.94 1.55 22.07
CA HIS A 192 2.04 2.03 22.90
C HIS A 192 1.61 3.09 23.92
N GLU A 193 0.53 3.83 23.70
CA GLU A 193 -0.07 4.72 24.69
C GLU A 193 -0.65 3.97 25.88
N GLN A 194 -0.99 2.69 25.75
CA GLN A 194 -1.48 1.81 26.82
C GLN A 194 -2.68 2.40 27.60
N ASN A 195 -3.53 3.17 26.93
CA ASN A 195 -4.63 3.93 27.55
C ASN A 195 -4.18 4.75 28.77
N SER A 196 -2.99 5.35 28.69
CA SER A 196 -2.37 6.07 29.80
C SER A 196 -3.10 7.37 30.12
N ASN A 197 -3.23 7.66 31.41
CA ASN A 197 -3.72 8.95 31.86
C ASN A 197 -2.89 10.15 31.36
N TYR A 198 -1.63 9.96 30.98
CA TYR A 198 -0.82 11.02 30.40
C TYR A 198 -1.37 11.48 29.05
N TYR A 199 -1.80 10.57 28.18
CA TYR A 199 -2.44 10.93 26.92
C TYR A 199 -3.62 11.90 27.16
N PHE A 200 -4.57 11.54 28.01
CA PHE A 200 -5.76 12.34 28.30
C PHE A 200 -5.47 13.63 29.10
N GLN A 201 -4.25 13.79 29.61
CA GLN A 201 -3.81 15.03 30.26
C GLN A 201 -3.12 15.97 29.28
N TYR A 202 -2.33 15.43 28.36
CA TYR A 202 -1.60 16.21 27.37
C TYR A 202 -2.47 16.64 26.18
N PHE A 203 -3.49 15.84 25.82
CA PHE A 203 -4.29 16.15 24.66
C PHE A 203 -5.70 16.62 25.01
N LYS A 204 -6.22 17.49 24.15
CA LYS A 204 -7.55 18.08 24.25
C LYS A 204 -8.27 17.89 22.92
N MET A 205 -9.03 16.81 22.82
CA MET A 205 -9.80 16.51 21.61
C MET A 205 -11.21 17.10 21.70
N PRO A 206 -11.91 17.27 20.55
CA PRO A 206 -13.29 17.73 20.56
C PRO A 206 -14.19 16.84 21.45
N PRO A 207 -15.01 17.40 22.36
CA PRO A 207 -15.82 16.62 23.28
C PRO A 207 -17.16 16.19 22.63
N ASN A 208 -17.11 15.56 21.47
CA ASN A 208 -18.29 15.14 20.69
C ASN A 208 -18.35 13.63 20.45
N GLY A 209 -17.50 12.86 21.12
CA GLY A 209 -17.60 11.41 21.24
C GLY A 209 -18.76 10.97 22.14
N THR A 210 -18.91 9.66 22.34
CA THR A 210 -19.89 9.09 23.25
C THR A 210 -19.54 9.46 24.70
N THR A 211 -20.53 9.81 25.52
CA THR A 211 -20.34 10.15 26.94
C THR A 211 -19.69 8.99 27.70
N GLY A 212 -18.56 9.26 28.34
CA GLY A 212 -17.73 8.26 29.05
C GLY A 212 -16.60 7.69 28.20
N PHE A 213 -16.52 8.07 26.94
CA PHE A 213 -15.45 7.72 26.01
C PHE A 213 -14.89 8.96 25.33
N GLU A 214 -14.99 10.10 25.99
CA GLU A 214 -14.43 11.35 25.51
C GLU A 214 -12.93 11.19 25.23
N GLU A 215 -12.47 11.76 24.09
CA GLU A 215 -11.09 11.69 23.60
C GLU A 215 -10.62 10.31 23.07
N HIS A 216 -11.41 9.22 23.25
CA HIS A 216 -11.18 7.95 22.53
C HIS A 216 -11.65 8.04 21.09
N TRP A 217 -12.81 8.65 20.85
CA TRP A 217 -13.30 8.94 19.51
C TRP A 217 -13.98 10.30 19.44
N TRP A 218 -13.73 10.99 18.34
CA TRP A 218 -14.14 12.37 18.14
C TRP A 218 -14.16 12.72 16.66
N TYR A 219 -14.79 13.84 16.29
CA TYR A 219 -14.63 14.44 14.98
C TYR A 219 -14.34 15.94 15.06
N LYS A 220 -13.70 16.46 14.00
CA LYS A 220 -13.31 17.86 13.84
C LYS A 220 -13.48 18.29 12.41
N ASP A 221 -14.14 19.42 12.18
CA ASP A 221 -14.24 20.04 10.85
C ASP A 221 -13.11 21.07 10.70
N TYR A 222 -12.42 21.02 9.56
CA TYR A 222 -11.46 22.03 9.12
C TYR A 222 -11.76 22.35 7.64
N GLY A 223 -12.18 23.60 7.34
CA GLY A 223 -12.67 23.93 6.00
C GLY A 223 -13.76 22.97 5.56
N ASN A 224 -13.58 22.36 4.42
CA ASN A 224 -14.53 21.39 3.84
C ASN A 224 -14.18 19.91 4.14
N VAL A 225 -13.31 19.64 5.10
CA VAL A 225 -12.92 18.29 5.53
C VAL A 225 -13.45 18.00 6.94
N ARG A 226 -14.01 16.83 7.15
CA ARG A 226 -14.27 16.26 8.48
C ARG A 226 -13.20 15.23 8.81
N ILE A 227 -12.45 15.47 9.89
CA ILE A 227 -11.49 14.53 10.46
C ILE A 227 -12.20 13.75 11.57
N ILE A 228 -12.09 12.43 11.55
CA ILE A 228 -12.66 11.51 12.54
C ILE A 228 -11.50 10.76 13.19
N GLY A 229 -11.35 10.89 14.50
CA GLY A 229 -10.42 10.09 15.28
C GLY A 229 -11.16 8.91 15.91
N LEU A 230 -10.58 7.72 15.82
CA LEU A 230 -11.10 6.44 16.35
C LEU A 230 -10.04 5.75 17.19
N ASP A 231 -10.48 4.97 18.17
CA ASP A 231 -9.60 4.15 19.01
C ASP A 231 -9.78 2.67 18.64
N SER A 232 -8.80 2.10 17.95
CA SER A 232 -8.78 0.69 17.54
C SER A 232 -8.17 -0.24 18.60
N ASN A 233 -7.86 0.25 19.79
CA ASN A 233 -7.35 -0.55 20.89
C ASN A 233 -8.48 -1.25 21.66
N SER A 234 -8.27 -2.50 22.07
CA SER A 234 -9.19 -3.19 22.98
C SER A 234 -9.12 -2.58 24.41
N PRO A 235 -10.26 -2.34 25.07
CA PRO A 235 -11.63 -2.74 24.74
C PRO A 235 -12.46 -1.65 24.01
N PHE A 236 -11.83 -0.67 23.39
CA PHE A 236 -12.50 0.46 22.72
C PHE A 236 -12.89 0.14 21.28
N ASP A 237 -12.35 -0.93 20.70
CA ASP A 237 -12.68 -1.58 19.43
C ASP A 237 -14.06 -2.28 19.53
N ASN A 238 -15.13 -1.52 19.71
CA ASN A 238 -16.44 -2.05 20.08
C ASN A 238 -17.61 -1.43 19.30
N GLN A 239 -18.78 -2.06 19.43
CA GLN A 239 -19.98 -1.66 18.73
C GLN A 239 -20.46 -0.24 19.08
N GLU A 240 -20.21 0.25 20.29
CA GLU A 240 -20.64 1.60 20.68
C GLU A 240 -19.92 2.69 19.88
N GLN A 241 -18.65 2.47 19.59
CA GLN A 241 -17.88 3.36 18.70
C GLN A 241 -18.38 3.28 17.25
N LEU A 242 -18.71 2.08 16.76
CA LEU A 242 -19.27 1.88 15.42
C LEU A 242 -20.65 2.52 15.25
N ASP A 243 -21.52 2.45 16.27
CA ASP A 243 -22.83 3.11 16.26
C ASP A 243 -22.69 4.65 16.29
N TRP A 244 -21.70 5.15 17.02
CA TRP A 244 -21.37 6.57 17.00
C TRP A 244 -20.84 7.00 15.62
N LEU A 245 -19.97 6.19 15.01
CA LEU A 245 -19.44 6.45 13.67
C LEU A 245 -20.58 6.54 12.64
N ASP A 246 -21.54 5.61 12.65
CA ASP A 246 -22.72 5.66 11.79
C ASP A 246 -23.47 6.99 11.93
N THR A 247 -23.67 7.44 13.17
CA THR A 247 -24.34 8.73 13.44
C THR A 247 -23.56 9.90 12.84
N VAL A 248 -22.23 9.90 12.96
CA VAL A 248 -21.36 10.95 12.40
C VAL A 248 -21.38 10.91 10.87
N LEU A 249 -21.36 9.73 10.28
CA LEU A 249 -21.42 9.56 8.82
C LEU A 249 -22.77 10.02 8.26
N ASP A 250 -23.88 9.68 8.91
CA ASP A 250 -25.23 10.13 8.53
C ASP A 250 -25.35 11.66 8.58
N MET A 251 -24.86 12.31 9.65
CA MET A 251 -24.83 13.77 9.74
C MET A 251 -23.96 14.39 8.64
N THR A 252 -22.85 13.76 8.32
CA THR A 252 -21.90 14.24 7.30
C THR A 252 -22.48 14.11 5.90
N CYS A 253 -23.23 13.05 5.64
CA CYS A 253 -23.94 12.86 4.38
C CYS A 253 -24.90 14.01 4.08
N LEU A 254 -25.57 14.54 5.09
CA LEU A 254 -26.50 15.64 5.00
C LEU A 254 -25.86 17.04 5.00
N SER A 255 -24.55 17.13 5.25
CA SER A 255 -23.85 18.41 5.37
C SER A 255 -23.38 18.94 4.01
N ASP A 256 -23.82 20.12 3.63
CA ASP A 256 -23.34 20.83 2.43
C ASP A 256 -21.95 21.49 2.63
N SER A 257 -21.44 21.49 3.86
CA SER A 257 -20.15 22.12 4.21
C SER A 257 -18.98 21.15 4.30
N VAL A 258 -19.22 19.85 4.17
CA VAL A 258 -18.18 18.82 4.20
C VAL A 258 -18.15 18.09 2.86
N ASP A 259 -17.02 18.13 2.20
CA ASP A 259 -16.78 17.49 0.91
C ASP A 259 -16.03 16.16 1.06
N PHE A 260 -15.14 16.03 2.06
CA PHE A 260 -14.29 14.86 2.28
C PHE A 260 -14.31 14.42 3.74
N ILE A 261 -14.15 13.10 3.95
CA ILE A 261 -13.91 12.53 5.28
C ILE A 261 -12.49 11.96 5.33
N PHE A 262 -11.76 12.31 6.41
CA PHE A 262 -10.49 11.71 6.79
C PHE A 262 -10.66 11.02 8.14
N ALA A 263 -10.72 9.70 8.16
CA ALA A 263 -10.68 8.94 9.39
C ALA A 263 -9.23 8.61 9.77
N GLN A 264 -8.92 8.53 11.05
CA GLN A 264 -7.64 8.03 11.54
C GLN A 264 -7.85 7.08 12.71
N LEU A 265 -7.12 5.99 12.71
CA LEU A 265 -7.07 4.98 13.76
C LEU A 265 -5.70 4.29 13.68
N HIS A 266 -5.34 3.51 14.70
CA HIS A 266 -3.97 3.01 14.76
C HIS A 266 -3.76 1.71 13.98
N HIS A 267 -4.55 0.65 14.26
CA HIS A 267 -4.32 -0.66 13.66
C HIS A 267 -4.81 -0.72 12.19
N PRO A 268 -4.05 -1.36 11.28
CA PRO A 268 -4.49 -1.63 9.90
C PRO A 268 -5.59 -2.70 9.84
N HIS A 269 -6.35 -2.74 8.75
CA HIS A 269 -7.14 -3.94 8.41
C HIS A 269 -6.27 -4.98 7.73
N LYS A 270 -5.41 -4.55 6.80
CA LYS A 270 -4.45 -5.34 6.05
C LYS A 270 -3.10 -4.64 6.04
N SER A 271 -2.02 -5.39 5.99
CA SER A 271 -0.66 -4.87 5.89
C SER A 271 0.23 -5.79 5.08
N GLU A 272 0.97 -5.22 4.12
CA GLU A 272 1.91 -5.97 3.29
C GLU A 272 3.28 -6.11 3.94
N LEU A 273 3.61 -5.30 4.94
CA LEU A 273 4.89 -5.36 5.64
C LEU A 273 4.85 -6.21 6.91
N TRP A 274 3.73 -6.17 7.64
CA TRP A 274 3.58 -6.94 8.89
C TRP A 274 2.14 -7.40 9.11
N THR A 275 1.77 -8.54 8.54
CA THR A 275 0.42 -9.13 8.67
C THR A 275 -0.04 -9.40 10.12
N PRO A 276 0.83 -9.74 11.12
CA PRO A 276 0.36 -9.91 12.49
C PRO A 276 -0.24 -8.66 13.15
N GLY A 277 -0.03 -7.47 12.57
CA GLY A 277 -0.61 -6.21 13.05
C GLY A 277 -2.06 -5.95 12.63
N GLU A 278 -2.65 -6.81 11.81
CA GLU A 278 -3.98 -6.63 11.23
C GLU A 278 -5.11 -6.69 12.26
N SER A 279 -6.20 -5.98 11.97
CA SER A 279 -7.38 -5.87 12.84
C SER A 279 -8.68 -5.98 12.05
N ASP A 280 -9.53 -6.94 12.45
CA ASP A 280 -10.88 -7.08 11.90
C ASP A 280 -11.76 -5.86 12.18
N TYR A 281 -11.60 -5.24 13.34
CA TYR A 281 -12.33 -4.03 13.71
C TYR A 281 -12.11 -2.89 12.71
N THR A 282 -10.88 -2.69 12.27
CA THR A 282 -10.57 -1.71 11.22
C THR A 282 -11.28 -2.05 9.92
N GLY A 283 -11.44 -3.32 9.58
CA GLY A 283 -12.24 -3.77 8.44
C GLY A 283 -13.72 -3.35 8.55
N GLU A 284 -14.31 -3.41 9.75
CA GLU A 284 -15.68 -2.93 9.99
C GLU A 284 -15.79 -1.40 9.81
N VAL A 285 -14.79 -0.65 10.28
CA VAL A 285 -14.71 0.82 10.08
C VAL A 285 -14.60 1.14 8.58
N ILE A 286 -13.73 0.45 7.85
CA ILE A 286 -13.57 0.61 6.40
C ILE A 286 -14.89 0.36 5.68
N GLY A 287 -15.59 -0.74 5.98
CA GLY A 287 -16.88 -1.05 5.35
C GLY A 287 -17.92 0.08 5.52
N LYS A 288 -17.93 0.77 6.68
CA LYS A 288 -18.80 1.95 6.90
C LYS A 288 -18.37 3.16 6.06
N LEU A 289 -17.07 3.43 5.96
CA LEU A 289 -16.52 4.53 5.15
C LEU A 289 -16.74 4.30 3.65
N GLU A 290 -16.61 3.07 3.20
CA GLU A 290 -16.91 2.62 1.84
C GLU A 290 -18.38 2.86 1.48
N GLN A 291 -19.29 2.37 2.32
CA GLN A 291 -20.72 2.55 2.13
C GLN A 291 -21.08 4.03 2.11
N PHE A 292 -20.53 4.83 3.04
CA PHE A 292 -20.70 6.28 3.06
C PHE A 292 -20.24 6.93 1.75
N SER A 293 -19.05 6.58 1.25
CA SER A 293 -18.51 7.19 0.04
C SER A 293 -19.39 6.92 -1.19
N THR A 294 -20.04 5.76 -1.22
CA THR A 294 -20.95 5.37 -2.29
C THR A 294 -22.32 6.05 -2.15
N ASP A 295 -22.93 5.98 -0.97
CA ASP A 295 -24.29 6.49 -0.75
C ASP A 295 -24.39 8.01 -0.77
N CYS A 296 -23.33 8.68 -0.28
CA CYS A 296 -23.30 10.13 -0.16
C CYS A 296 -22.54 10.82 -1.30
N GLY A 297 -21.78 10.06 -2.10
CA GLY A 297 -20.96 10.59 -3.20
C GLY A 297 -19.79 11.47 -2.72
N LYS A 298 -19.39 11.35 -1.44
CA LYS A 298 -18.27 12.07 -0.84
C LYS A 298 -17.09 11.13 -0.63
N PRO A 299 -15.91 11.39 -1.21
CA PRO A 299 -14.76 10.54 -1.02
C PRO A 299 -14.32 10.47 0.44
N SER A 300 -13.85 9.32 0.86
CA SER A 300 -13.28 9.09 2.19
C SER A 300 -11.87 8.53 2.10
N ILE A 301 -11.06 8.86 3.11
CA ILE A 301 -9.69 8.36 3.27
C ILE A 301 -9.55 7.91 4.72
N HIS A 302 -8.94 6.74 4.97
CA HIS A 302 -8.49 6.44 6.31
C HIS A 302 -6.96 6.38 6.37
N PHE A 303 -6.42 6.90 7.48
CA PHE A 303 -5.02 6.91 7.82
C PHE A 303 -4.80 5.98 9.01
N PHE A 304 -3.77 5.16 8.92
CA PHE A 304 -3.44 4.21 9.98
C PHE A 304 -1.93 4.17 10.23
N GLY A 305 -1.53 3.46 11.29
CA GLY A 305 -0.17 3.24 11.74
C GLY A 305 0.10 1.77 12.03
N HIS A 306 0.85 1.52 13.13
CA HIS A 306 1.12 0.21 13.72
C HIS A 306 2.06 -0.69 12.94
N THR A 307 1.95 -0.77 11.64
CA THR A 307 2.88 -1.48 10.76
C THR A 307 3.81 -0.46 10.14
N HIS A 308 5.09 -0.52 10.54
CA HIS A 308 6.04 0.56 10.33
C HIS A 308 6.53 0.62 8.89
N GLY A 309 5.77 1.27 8.05
CA GLY A 309 6.04 1.50 6.65
C GLY A 309 5.02 2.45 6.04
N TYR A 310 5.11 2.67 4.76
CA TYR A 310 4.12 3.38 3.99
C TYR A 310 3.36 2.39 3.11
N SER A 311 2.04 2.53 3.04
CA SER A 311 1.24 1.84 2.03
C SER A 311 0.13 2.74 1.51
N ARG A 312 -0.14 2.65 0.20
CA ARG A 312 -1.29 3.26 -0.43
C ARG A 312 -2.13 2.19 -1.12
N GLY A 313 -3.35 2.07 -0.64
CA GLY A 313 -4.35 1.19 -1.20
C GLY A 313 -5.66 1.91 -1.49
N ASN A 314 -6.59 1.23 -2.13
CA ASN A 314 -7.94 1.71 -2.34
C ASN A 314 -8.95 0.57 -2.38
N SER A 315 -10.17 0.87 -2.00
CA SER A 315 -11.28 -0.06 -2.14
C SER A 315 -11.68 -0.25 -3.60
N ARG A 316 -11.94 -1.49 -4.02
CA ARG A 316 -12.29 -1.82 -5.40
C ARG A 316 -13.57 -1.09 -5.88
N ASP A 317 -14.65 -1.24 -5.12
CA ASP A 317 -15.97 -0.80 -5.56
C ASP A 317 -16.39 0.58 -5.03
N HIS A 318 -15.55 1.19 -4.18
CA HIS A 318 -15.84 2.42 -3.46
C HIS A 318 -14.78 3.49 -3.70
N LYS A 319 -15.14 4.76 -3.57
CA LYS A 319 -14.19 5.88 -3.65
C LYS A 319 -13.58 6.14 -2.27
N HIS A 320 -12.89 5.14 -1.75
CA HIS A 320 -12.24 5.11 -0.45
C HIS A 320 -10.77 4.75 -0.58
N LEU A 321 -9.89 5.54 0.05
CA LEU A 321 -8.44 5.42 -0.01
C LEU A 321 -7.89 4.95 1.35
N TRP A 322 -6.86 4.11 1.32
CA TRP A 322 -6.17 3.54 2.48
C TRP A 322 -4.75 4.08 2.52
N ILE A 323 -4.34 4.70 3.63
CA ILE A 323 -3.00 5.31 3.76
C ILE A 323 -2.35 4.87 5.08
N ASN A 324 -1.29 4.09 4.99
CA ASN A 324 -0.38 3.87 6.10
C ASN A 324 0.59 5.05 6.22
N ALA A 325 0.71 5.63 7.41
CA ALA A 325 1.59 6.76 7.69
C ALA A 325 2.63 6.47 8.79
N ALA A 326 2.89 5.19 9.09
CA ALA A 326 3.66 4.69 10.22
C ALA A 326 5.18 4.77 10.01
N THR A 327 5.71 5.93 9.65
CA THR A 327 7.10 6.08 9.22
C THR A 327 7.84 7.24 9.89
N ALA A 328 7.35 7.76 11.05
CA ALA A 328 7.89 8.99 11.60
C ALA A 328 9.05 8.79 12.61
N GLY A 329 9.27 7.58 13.14
CA GLY A 329 10.32 7.41 14.17
C GLY A 329 10.61 5.99 14.62
N GLY A 330 9.61 5.11 14.62
CA GLY A 330 9.76 3.69 14.98
C GLY A 330 10.67 2.92 14.02
N ALA A 331 11.17 1.77 14.46
CA ALA A 331 11.95 0.90 13.59
C ALA A 331 11.09 0.43 12.42
N ILE A 332 11.57 0.56 11.21
CA ILE A 332 10.83 0.16 10.00
C ILE A 332 10.68 -1.36 9.96
N ASP A 333 9.51 -1.84 9.54
CA ASP A 333 9.25 -3.24 9.20
C ASP A 333 9.79 -3.49 7.79
N ASN A 334 11.01 -4.02 7.69
CA ASN A 334 11.67 -4.20 6.40
C ASN A 334 11.08 -5.40 5.63
N TRP A 335 11.11 -5.32 4.31
CA TRP A 335 10.73 -6.42 3.45
C TRP A 335 11.46 -7.72 3.82
N GLY A 336 10.71 -8.83 3.93
CA GLY A 336 11.24 -10.15 4.27
C GLY A 336 11.58 -10.38 5.74
N GLU A 337 11.43 -9.38 6.63
CA GLU A 337 11.60 -9.55 8.06
C GLU A 337 10.43 -10.31 8.69
N PHE A 338 9.21 -10.07 8.22
CA PHE A 338 7.98 -10.71 8.64
C PHE A 338 7.30 -11.43 7.47
N PRO A 339 6.33 -12.32 7.74
CA PRO A 339 5.49 -12.84 6.66
C PRO A 339 4.78 -11.71 5.93
N ASN A 340 4.95 -11.67 4.62
CA ASN A 340 4.43 -10.63 3.74
C ASN A 340 3.28 -11.17 2.91
N PHE A 341 2.41 -10.28 2.48
CA PHE A 341 1.23 -10.59 1.68
C PHE A 341 1.05 -9.52 0.61
N ASP A 342 0.86 -9.90 -0.64
CA ASP A 342 0.52 -8.98 -1.73
C ASP A 342 -1.00 -8.90 -1.84
N TYR A 343 -1.58 -7.82 -1.35
CA TYR A 343 -3.03 -7.60 -1.34
C TYR A 343 -3.48 -6.77 -2.55
N ASP A 344 -4.53 -7.22 -3.23
CA ASP A 344 -5.11 -6.53 -4.38
C ASP A 344 -5.51 -5.06 -4.11
N GLU A 345 -5.78 -4.70 -2.86
CA GLU A 345 -6.14 -3.35 -2.47
C GLU A 345 -4.98 -2.38 -2.50
N PHE A 346 -3.74 -2.84 -2.25
CA PHE A 346 -2.57 -1.96 -2.25
C PHE A 346 -1.96 -1.83 -3.65
N SER A 347 -1.49 -0.64 -3.95
CA SER A 347 -0.77 -0.32 -5.19
C SER A 347 0.68 0.06 -4.91
N VAL A 348 0.97 0.52 -3.69
CA VAL A 348 2.31 0.95 -3.29
C VAL A 348 2.52 0.57 -1.83
N SER A 349 3.61 -0.15 -1.54
CA SER A 349 4.14 -0.34 -0.18
C SER A 349 5.64 -0.05 -0.17
N GLN A 350 6.13 0.60 0.90
CA GLN A 350 7.53 1.05 1.03
C GLN A 350 7.98 0.91 2.48
N ASP A 351 9.12 0.29 2.70
CA ASP A 351 9.77 0.16 4.02
C ASP A 351 10.76 1.30 4.30
N GLU A 352 10.32 2.53 4.09
CA GLU A 352 11.10 3.75 4.21
C GLU A 352 10.51 4.72 5.23
N TYR A 353 11.36 5.52 5.88
CA TYR A 353 10.96 6.66 6.70
C TYR A 353 10.34 7.78 5.86
N GLY A 354 9.47 8.58 6.46
CA GLY A 354 8.85 9.72 5.79
C GLY A 354 7.52 10.15 6.40
N PHE A 355 6.75 10.91 5.65
CA PHE A 355 5.44 11.41 6.06
C PHE A 355 4.51 11.56 4.86
N VAL A 356 3.25 11.81 5.10
CA VAL A 356 2.22 12.00 4.07
C VAL A 356 1.74 13.44 4.09
N SER A 357 1.84 14.12 2.95
CA SER A 357 1.29 15.47 2.73
C SER A 357 -0.03 15.36 1.99
N VAL A 358 -1.08 15.94 2.54
CA VAL A 358 -2.44 15.94 1.98
C VAL A 358 -2.82 17.38 1.65
N GLU A 359 -2.92 17.69 0.36
CA GLU A 359 -3.30 19.01 -0.14
C GLU A 359 -4.79 19.02 -0.47
N ILE A 360 -5.57 19.89 0.16
CA ILE A 360 -7.00 20.05 -0.06
C ILE A 360 -7.22 21.35 -0.83
N THR A 361 -7.85 21.23 -2.00
CA THR A 361 -8.28 22.38 -2.79
C THR A 361 -9.80 22.54 -2.62
N ASP A 362 -10.24 23.70 -2.17
CA ASP A 362 -11.65 24.03 -1.95
C ASP A 362 -12.09 25.16 -2.91
N ASP A 363 -12.07 24.85 -4.19
CA ASP A 363 -12.50 25.75 -5.28
C ASP A 363 -13.76 25.20 -6.00
N ALA A 364 -13.96 25.56 -7.26
CA ALA A 364 -15.08 25.07 -8.08
C ALA A 364 -14.98 23.57 -8.44
N ASP A 365 -13.82 22.94 -8.25
CA ASP A 365 -13.54 21.52 -8.46
C ASP A 365 -12.76 20.97 -7.26
N PRO A 366 -13.42 20.77 -6.10
CA PRO A 366 -12.76 20.35 -4.88
C PRO A 366 -12.04 19.00 -5.05
N LYS A 367 -10.81 18.95 -4.58
CA LYS A 367 -9.98 17.75 -4.68
C LYS A 367 -8.99 17.63 -3.52
N VAL A 368 -8.55 16.42 -3.32
CA VAL A 368 -7.47 16.04 -2.40
C VAL A 368 -6.32 15.46 -3.22
N VAL A 369 -5.10 15.92 -2.94
CA VAL A 369 -3.87 15.34 -3.47
C VAL A 369 -3.09 14.79 -2.30
N VAL A 370 -2.95 13.47 -2.25
CA VAL A 370 -2.12 12.77 -1.26
C VAL A 370 -0.74 12.55 -1.88
N LYS A 371 0.31 12.91 -1.16
CA LYS A 371 1.70 12.71 -1.57
C LYS A 371 2.48 12.02 -0.46
N ARG A 372 3.19 10.97 -0.80
CA ARG A 372 4.23 10.40 0.04
C ARG A 372 5.50 11.21 -0.11
N ILE A 373 6.04 11.69 1.00
CA ILE A 373 7.37 12.31 1.07
C ILE A 373 8.29 11.31 1.77
N SER A 374 9.14 10.64 1.02
CA SER A 374 10.11 9.70 1.55
C SER A 374 11.37 10.40 2.04
N ARG A 375 11.94 9.86 3.13
CA ARG A 375 13.25 10.17 3.68
C ARG A 375 14.21 8.98 3.55
N GLY A 376 13.78 7.93 2.83
CA GLY A 376 14.53 6.71 2.58
C GLY A 376 14.66 5.78 3.78
N ASP A 377 15.53 4.80 3.61
CA ASP A 377 15.85 3.81 4.62
C ASP A 377 16.75 4.35 5.75
N GLN A 378 17.17 3.45 6.66
CA GLN A 378 17.92 3.80 7.86
C GLN A 378 19.34 4.30 7.57
N ASP A 379 19.94 3.93 6.43
CA ASP A 379 21.35 4.12 6.12
C ASP A 379 21.61 5.40 5.33
N GLY A 380 20.57 6.09 4.85
CA GLY A 380 20.66 7.25 3.98
C GLY A 380 20.33 8.58 4.66
N SER A 381 21.08 9.64 4.34
CA SER A 381 20.63 11.03 4.48
C SER A 381 19.91 11.37 3.20
N LEU A 382 18.59 11.27 3.18
CA LEU A 382 17.83 11.44 1.96
C LEU A 382 17.19 12.82 1.88
N PRO A 383 17.14 13.42 0.67
CA PRO A 383 16.27 14.56 0.42
C PRO A 383 14.81 14.16 0.59
N ASN A 384 13.95 15.13 0.86
CA ASN A 384 12.51 14.96 0.86
C ASN A 384 12.03 14.65 -0.57
N GLU A 385 11.85 13.37 -0.93
CA GLU A 385 11.48 12.94 -2.28
C GLU A 385 10.00 12.52 -2.32
N ILE A 386 9.29 13.00 -3.36
CA ILE A 386 7.91 12.53 -3.60
C ILE A 386 8.01 11.19 -4.32
N THR A 387 7.74 10.11 -3.60
CA THR A 387 7.82 8.74 -4.14
C THR A 387 6.46 8.19 -4.59
N ASP A 388 5.36 8.77 -4.11
CA ASP A 388 4.01 8.39 -4.51
C ASP A 388 3.06 9.59 -4.48
N SER A 389 2.03 9.59 -5.34
CA SER A 389 0.99 10.62 -5.35
C SER A 389 -0.29 10.15 -6.01
N ILE A 390 -1.43 10.46 -5.37
CA ILE A 390 -2.77 10.23 -5.92
C ILE A 390 -3.65 11.46 -5.76
N THR A 391 -4.52 11.71 -6.74
CA THR A 391 -5.53 12.77 -6.70
C THR A 391 -6.93 12.18 -6.64
N ILE A 392 -7.75 12.68 -5.72
CA ILE A 392 -9.17 12.32 -5.59
C ILE A 392 -10.02 13.57 -5.71
N ARG A 393 -10.94 13.61 -6.67
CA ARG A 393 -11.90 14.73 -6.85
C ARG A 393 -13.22 14.42 -6.19
N LEU A 394 -13.87 15.47 -5.65
CA LEU A 394 -15.24 15.37 -5.18
C LEU A 394 -16.18 15.01 -6.35
N ASN A 395 -16.08 15.77 -7.43
CA ASN A 395 -16.92 15.57 -8.61
C ASN A 395 -16.32 14.44 -9.47
N PRO A 396 -17.07 13.34 -9.73
CA PRO A 396 -16.55 12.22 -10.50
C PRO A 396 -16.32 12.61 -11.96
N SER A 397 -15.20 12.16 -12.52
CA SER A 397 -14.97 12.18 -13.96
C SER A 397 -15.75 11.04 -14.63
N ILE A 398 -16.16 11.28 -15.88
CA ILE A 398 -16.80 10.21 -16.69
C ILE A 398 -15.69 9.37 -17.30
N VAL A 399 -15.79 8.05 -17.13
CA VAL A 399 -15.01 7.05 -17.84
C VAL A 399 -15.92 6.34 -18.82
N ASN A 400 -15.51 6.25 -20.09
CA ASN A 400 -16.31 5.54 -21.08
C ASN A 400 -16.32 4.04 -20.80
N THR A 401 -17.50 3.42 -20.91
CA THR A 401 -17.61 1.96 -20.82
C THR A 401 -16.78 1.32 -21.91
N PRO A 402 -15.87 0.39 -21.61
CA PRO A 402 -15.11 -0.33 -22.62
C PRO A 402 -15.99 -1.14 -23.56
N VAL A 403 -15.43 -1.57 -24.67
CA VAL A 403 -16.10 -2.44 -25.62
C VAL A 403 -15.35 -3.76 -25.69
N PRO A 404 -16.00 -4.91 -25.39
CA PRO A 404 -15.38 -6.22 -25.56
C PRO A 404 -14.89 -6.43 -26.99
N VAL A 405 -13.69 -6.97 -27.15
CA VAL A 405 -13.06 -7.25 -28.45
C VAL A 405 -12.95 -8.75 -28.70
N PHE A 406 -12.45 -9.51 -27.71
CA PHE A 406 -12.23 -10.94 -27.81
C PHE A 406 -12.27 -11.60 -26.43
N PRO A 407 -12.80 -12.85 -26.30
CA PRO A 407 -13.55 -13.62 -27.28
C PRO A 407 -15.04 -13.24 -27.33
N ILE A 408 -15.65 -13.30 -28.54
CA ILE A 408 -17.07 -13.01 -28.74
C ILE A 408 -17.71 -14.09 -29.64
N GLY A 409 -18.20 -15.16 -29.04
CA GLY A 409 -18.84 -16.26 -29.75
C GLY A 409 -17.90 -17.33 -30.27
N GLU A 410 -16.59 -17.19 -30.08
CA GLU A 410 -15.57 -18.16 -30.49
C GLU A 410 -15.58 -19.39 -29.56
N GLU A 411 -15.02 -20.50 -30.09
CA GLU A 411 -14.63 -21.66 -29.29
C GLU A 411 -13.11 -21.67 -29.14
N ILE A 412 -12.63 -21.65 -27.90
CA ILE A 412 -11.22 -21.47 -27.56
C ILE A 412 -10.82 -22.54 -26.55
N ALA A 413 -9.60 -23.10 -26.66
CA ALA A 413 -9.09 -24.01 -25.65
C ALA A 413 -9.01 -23.30 -24.27
N PRO A 414 -9.37 -23.98 -23.16
CA PRO A 414 -9.42 -23.34 -21.83
C PRO A 414 -8.11 -22.64 -21.43
N GLU A 415 -6.98 -23.18 -21.87
CA GLU A 415 -5.64 -22.67 -21.58
C GLU A 415 -5.29 -21.39 -22.36
N CYS A 416 -6.07 -21.08 -23.39
CA CYS A 416 -5.81 -19.97 -24.32
C CYS A 416 -6.76 -18.78 -24.14
N VAL A 417 -7.56 -18.77 -23.11
CA VAL A 417 -8.54 -17.70 -22.92
C VAL A 417 -7.84 -16.44 -22.45
N VAL A 418 -7.81 -15.44 -23.32
CA VAL A 418 -7.44 -14.06 -23.02
C VAL A 418 -8.66 -13.21 -23.33
N LEU A 419 -9.13 -12.44 -22.35
CA LEU A 419 -10.19 -11.47 -22.54
C LEU A 419 -9.56 -10.16 -22.99
N GLU A 420 -10.10 -9.56 -24.05
CA GLU A 420 -9.61 -8.29 -24.60
C GLU A 420 -10.76 -7.30 -24.73
N ALA A 421 -10.52 -6.04 -24.36
CA ALA A 421 -11.41 -4.94 -24.62
C ALA A 421 -10.65 -3.79 -25.30
N ASN A 422 -11.34 -2.79 -25.82
CA ASN A 422 -10.69 -1.66 -26.45
C ASN A 422 -9.91 -0.83 -25.42
N GLU A 423 -8.94 -0.05 -25.91
CA GLU A 423 -8.17 0.90 -25.08
C GLU A 423 -9.08 1.81 -24.24
N PHE A 424 -8.58 2.20 -23.08
CA PHE A 424 -9.22 3.16 -22.16
C PHE A 424 -9.53 4.48 -22.86
N SER A 425 -10.70 5.04 -22.58
CA SER A 425 -11.07 6.37 -23.05
C SER A 425 -11.98 7.11 -22.06
N ALA A 426 -11.85 8.43 -22.04
CA ALA A 426 -12.68 9.30 -21.25
C ALA A 426 -12.93 10.64 -21.99
N PRO A 427 -14.03 11.34 -21.73
CA PRO A 427 -14.25 12.68 -22.27
C PRO A 427 -13.18 13.69 -21.82
N ASN A 428 -12.65 13.53 -20.62
CA ASN A 428 -11.51 14.26 -20.13
C ASN A 428 -10.20 13.66 -20.69
N ALA A 429 -9.54 14.37 -21.61
CA ALA A 429 -8.31 13.89 -22.23
C ALA A 429 -7.11 13.77 -21.26
N ALA A 430 -7.22 14.31 -20.05
CA ALA A 430 -6.20 14.15 -19.00
C ALA A 430 -6.43 12.89 -18.13
N ALA A 431 -7.57 12.23 -18.25
CA ALA A 431 -7.83 10.99 -17.54
C ALA A 431 -6.92 9.87 -18.06
N VAL A 432 -6.36 9.09 -17.16
CA VAL A 432 -5.43 7.99 -17.47
C VAL A 432 -6.01 6.69 -16.92
N HIS A 433 -5.82 5.59 -17.65
CA HIS A 433 -6.21 4.26 -17.19
C HIS A 433 -5.50 3.94 -15.87
N GLY A 434 -6.26 3.57 -14.88
CA GLY A 434 -5.78 3.26 -13.53
C GLY A 434 -6.00 1.80 -13.16
N GLN A 435 -7.19 1.25 -13.48
CA GLN A 435 -7.55 -0.10 -13.07
C GLN A 435 -8.50 -0.75 -14.07
N SER A 436 -8.47 -2.08 -14.11
CA SER A 436 -9.41 -2.93 -14.85
C SER A 436 -10.00 -3.98 -13.94
N HIS A 437 -11.29 -4.25 -14.13
CA HIS A 437 -12.00 -5.28 -13.39
C HIS A 437 -12.76 -6.20 -14.34
N TRP A 438 -12.38 -7.46 -14.35
CA TRP A 438 -12.86 -8.51 -15.25
C TRP A 438 -13.64 -9.55 -14.46
N GLN A 439 -14.74 -10.03 -15.02
CA GLN A 439 -15.53 -11.11 -14.41
C GLN A 439 -15.98 -12.10 -15.46
N VAL A 440 -15.88 -13.39 -15.14
CA VAL A 440 -16.35 -14.51 -15.97
C VAL A 440 -17.39 -15.31 -15.20
N SER A 441 -18.54 -15.59 -15.80
CA SER A 441 -19.63 -16.36 -15.21
C SER A 441 -20.18 -17.39 -16.19
N THR A 442 -20.79 -18.46 -15.68
CA THR A 442 -21.58 -19.41 -16.50
C THR A 442 -22.99 -18.91 -16.74
N ASP A 443 -23.50 -17.94 -15.99
CA ASP A 443 -24.80 -17.29 -16.22
C ASP A 443 -24.59 -15.84 -16.67
N PRO A 444 -25.03 -15.47 -17.90
CA PRO A 444 -24.86 -14.12 -18.41
C PRO A 444 -25.61 -13.03 -17.61
N ASN A 445 -26.52 -13.41 -16.71
CA ASN A 445 -27.32 -12.49 -15.92
C ASN A 445 -26.89 -12.43 -14.43
N ASP A 446 -25.95 -13.29 -14.03
CA ASP A 446 -25.48 -13.35 -12.64
C ASP A 446 -23.96 -13.37 -12.57
N PHE A 447 -23.41 -12.29 -11.98
CA PHE A 447 -21.98 -12.11 -11.70
C PHE A 447 -21.74 -11.87 -10.21
N THR A 448 -22.65 -12.28 -9.33
CA THR A 448 -22.47 -12.14 -7.87
C THR A 448 -21.46 -13.12 -7.30
N SER A 449 -21.25 -14.24 -8.03
CA SER A 449 -20.23 -15.25 -7.72
C SER A 449 -19.60 -15.71 -9.02
N PRO A 450 -18.74 -14.92 -9.62
CA PRO A 450 -18.09 -15.26 -10.89
C PRO A 450 -17.18 -16.48 -10.74
N VAL A 451 -17.03 -17.27 -11.81
CA VAL A 451 -16.11 -18.41 -11.82
C VAL A 451 -14.64 -17.98 -11.93
N ALA A 452 -14.41 -16.79 -12.45
CA ALA A 452 -13.12 -16.11 -12.41
C ALA A 452 -13.35 -14.60 -12.30
N GLU A 453 -12.52 -13.97 -11.51
CA GLU A 453 -12.52 -12.52 -11.29
C GLU A 453 -11.08 -12.04 -11.24
N SER A 454 -10.80 -10.90 -11.87
CA SER A 454 -9.51 -10.24 -11.82
C SER A 454 -9.72 -8.75 -11.65
N TRP A 455 -8.98 -8.16 -10.71
CA TRP A 455 -8.91 -6.73 -10.50
C TRP A 455 -7.45 -6.31 -10.47
N LYS A 456 -7.05 -5.48 -11.43
CA LYS A 456 -5.67 -5.06 -11.62
C LYS A 456 -5.53 -3.56 -11.53
N ASN A 457 -4.46 -3.11 -10.88
CA ASN A 457 -4.00 -1.73 -10.87
C ASN A 457 -2.94 -1.50 -11.95
N PHE A 458 -2.71 -0.26 -12.34
CA PHE A 458 -1.68 0.13 -13.33
C PHE A 458 -0.25 -0.01 -12.78
N GLU A 459 -0.11 -0.14 -11.47
CA GLU A 459 1.13 -0.36 -10.73
C GLU A 459 0.82 -1.21 -9.49
N ASN A 460 1.78 -2.02 -9.09
CA ASN A 460 1.76 -2.77 -7.85
C ASN A 460 3.19 -2.91 -7.32
N TRP A 461 3.58 -1.92 -6.50
CA TRP A 461 4.91 -1.86 -5.88
C TRP A 461 4.93 -2.72 -4.62
N TYR A 462 5.46 -3.92 -4.74
CA TYR A 462 5.58 -4.93 -3.71
C TYR A 462 7.03 -5.43 -3.66
N ASP A 463 7.63 -5.50 -2.46
CA ASP A 463 9.05 -5.88 -2.27
C ASP A 463 10.00 -5.08 -3.21
N GLU A 464 9.79 -3.74 -3.27
CA GLU A 464 10.54 -2.78 -4.09
C GLU A 464 10.45 -2.98 -5.62
N GLU A 465 9.64 -3.92 -6.07
CA GLU A 465 9.40 -4.19 -7.50
C GLU A 465 7.96 -3.84 -7.89
N ASP A 466 7.80 -3.19 -9.03
CA ASP A 466 6.48 -3.04 -9.65
C ASP A 466 6.10 -4.34 -10.36
N THR A 467 5.35 -5.21 -9.66
CA THR A 467 4.93 -6.53 -10.15
C THR A 467 3.92 -6.42 -11.30
N GLN A 468 3.34 -5.23 -11.54
CA GLN A 468 2.42 -4.91 -12.62
C GLN A 468 3.12 -4.24 -13.81
N ALA A 469 4.44 -4.00 -13.72
CA ALA A 469 5.20 -3.25 -14.72
C ALA A 469 5.10 -3.88 -16.12
N GLY A 470 4.52 -3.10 -17.06
CA GLY A 470 4.40 -3.51 -18.46
C GLY A 470 3.20 -4.41 -18.78
N ASP A 471 2.33 -4.67 -17.84
CA ASP A 471 1.05 -5.33 -18.09
C ASP A 471 0.08 -4.38 -18.82
N ASP A 472 -0.75 -4.94 -19.69
CA ASP A 472 -1.77 -4.20 -20.44
C ASP A 472 -3.12 -4.35 -19.73
N LEU A 473 -3.60 -3.29 -19.12
CA LEU A 473 -4.88 -3.26 -18.43
C LEU A 473 -6.09 -3.47 -19.35
N SER A 474 -5.90 -3.53 -20.67
CA SER A 474 -6.98 -3.77 -21.65
C SER A 474 -7.14 -5.24 -22.06
N ASP A 475 -6.31 -6.12 -21.53
CA ASP A 475 -6.48 -7.56 -21.66
C ASP A 475 -6.35 -8.31 -20.31
N GLU A 476 -6.80 -9.57 -20.26
CA GLU A 476 -6.71 -10.41 -19.07
C GLU A 476 -6.70 -11.89 -19.41
N LYS A 477 -5.67 -12.60 -18.96
CA LYS A 477 -5.59 -14.05 -19.13
C LYS A 477 -6.36 -14.77 -18.03
N ILE A 478 -7.35 -15.55 -18.44
CA ILE A 478 -8.19 -16.32 -17.51
C ILE A 478 -7.73 -17.77 -17.44
N LEU A 479 -7.52 -18.27 -16.25
CA LEU A 479 -7.10 -19.64 -15.97
C LEU A 479 -8.21 -20.44 -15.28
N GLY A 480 -8.08 -21.77 -15.29
CA GLY A 480 -8.95 -22.66 -14.50
C GLY A 480 -10.35 -22.88 -15.09
N LEU A 481 -10.63 -22.46 -16.33
CA LEU A 481 -11.91 -22.68 -16.95
C LEU A 481 -12.10 -24.16 -17.36
N ALA A 482 -13.30 -24.71 -17.15
CA ALA A 482 -13.65 -26.08 -17.56
C ALA A 482 -13.75 -26.18 -19.07
N GLU A 483 -13.44 -27.39 -19.61
CA GLU A 483 -13.61 -27.72 -21.03
C GLU A 483 -15.08 -27.73 -21.48
N ASN A 484 -15.31 -27.51 -22.76
CA ASN A 484 -16.61 -27.65 -23.42
C ASN A 484 -17.75 -26.87 -22.76
N THR A 485 -17.44 -25.79 -22.04
CA THR A 485 -18.35 -25.00 -21.25
C THR A 485 -18.58 -23.63 -21.88
N THR A 486 -19.81 -23.11 -21.79
CA THR A 486 -20.13 -21.75 -22.26
C THR A 486 -19.99 -20.78 -21.08
N TYR A 487 -19.24 -19.73 -21.30
CA TYR A 487 -19.01 -18.65 -20.34
C TYR A 487 -19.50 -17.32 -20.90
N SER A 488 -19.78 -16.39 -20.02
CA SER A 488 -20.02 -14.99 -20.33
C SER A 488 -19.08 -14.15 -19.49
N TRP A 489 -18.58 -13.08 -20.06
CA TRP A 489 -17.67 -12.18 -19.37
C TRP A 489 -18.04 -10.72 -19.57
N ARG A 490 -17.59 -9.89 -18.65
CA ARG A 490 -17.75 -8.44 -18.65
C ARG A 490 -16.53 -7.77 -18.06
N VAL A 491 -16.35 -6.49 -18.39
CA VAL A 491 -15.25 -5.67 -17.91
C VAL A 491 -15.71 -4.24 -17.64
N ARG A 492 -15.05 -3.57 -16.73
CA ARG A 492 -15.14 -2.12 -16.51
C ARG A 492 -13.76 -1.55 -16.28
N TYR A 493 -13.56 -0.27 -16.62
CA TYR A 493 -12.31 0.45 -16.45
C TYR A 493 -12.44 1.55 -15.41
N ARG A 494 -11.36 1.83 -14.70
CA ARG A 494 -11.27 2.89 -13.70
C ARG A 494 -10.15 3.84 -14.07
N ASP A 495 -10.36 5.16 -13.88
CA ASP A 495 -9.27 6.14 -14.01
C ASP A 495 -8.41 6.18 -12.73
N ARG A 496 -7.27 6.89 -12.81
CA ARG A 496 -6.37 7.07 -11.66
C ARG A 496 -6.94 7.95 -10.54
N GLU A 497 -8.11 8.57 -10.73
CA GLU A 497 -8.85 9.33 -9.73
C GLU A 497 -10.00 8.50 -9.10
N LEU A 498 -9.96 7.20 -9.27
CA LEU A 498 -10.90 6.21 -8.74
C LEU A 498 -12.35 6.34 -9.25
N ASN A 499 -12.55 6.74 -10.50
CA ASN A 499 -13.87 6.77 -11.13
C ASN A 499 -14.04 5.57 -12.06
N TRP A 500 -15.03 4.69 -11.78
CA TRP A 500 -15.38 3.57 -12.62
C TRP A 500 -16.24 3.95 -13.82
N SER A 501 -16.06 3.27 -14.94
CA SER A 501 -17.08 3.17 -15.98
C SER A 501 -18.25 2.27 -15.53
N ASP A 502 -19.34 2.29 -16.28
CA ASP A 502 -20.31 1.20 -16.23
C ASP A 502 -19.67 -0.13 -16.68
N TRP A 503 -20.25 -1.25 -16.23
CA TRP A 503 -19.92 -2.56 -16.76
C TRP A 503 -20.33 -2.67 -18.22
N THR A 504 -19.54 -3.39 -19.03
CA THR A 504 -19.98 -3.80 -20.38
C THR A 504 -21.22 -4.68 -20.30
N ALA A 505 -22.03 -4.69 -21.36
CA ALA A 505 -22.97 -5.77 -21.56
C ALA A 505 -22.18 -7.10 -21.67
N PRO A 506 -22.61 -8.17 -20.98
CA PRO A 506 -21.91 -9.45 -21.07
C PRO A 506 -21.86 -10.00 -22.49
N VAL A 507 -20.71 -10.52 -22.90
CA VAL A 507 -20.52 -11.27 -24.13
C VAL A 507 -20.14 -12.71 -23.83
N SER A 508 -20.48 -13.64 -24.70
CA SER A 508 -20.29 -15.08 -24.44
C SER A 508 -19.25 -15.69 -25.37
N PHE A 509 -18.54 -16.69 -24.88
CA PHE A 509 -17.68 -17.58 -25.62
C PHE A 509 -17.87 -19.01 -25.12
N ARG A 510 -17.23 -19.97 -25.79
CA ARG A 510 -17.25 -21.37 -25.36
C ARG A 510 -15.83 -21.90 -25.25
N THR A 511 -15.52 -22.59 -24.17
CA THR A 511 -14.29 -23.40 -24.16
C THR A 511 -14.45 -24.65 -24.97
N GLY A 512 -13.44 -24.97 -25.78
CA GLY A 512 -13.33 -26.26 -26.50
C GLY A 512 -12.72 -27.37 -25.64
N ALA A 513 -12.17 -28.37 -26.29
CA ALA A 513 -11.35 -29.38 -25.64
C ALA A 513 -9.99 -28.77 -25.26
N SER A 514 -9.39 -29.24 -24.15
CA SER A 514 -8.02 -28.92 -23.79
C SER A 514 -7.04 -29.38 -24.84
N ILE A 515 -6.04 -28.60 -25.14
CA ILE A 515 -4.93 -28.92 -26.03
C ILE A 515 -3.75 -29.56 -25.28
N ALA A 516 -3.75 -29.51 -23.96
CA ALA A 516 -2.78 -30.20 -23.11
C ALA A 516 -3.19 -31.66 -22.88
N SER A 517 -2.25 -32.47 -22.37
CA SER A 517 -2.56 -33.84 -21.91
C SER A 517 -3.61 -33.80 -20.78
N PRO A 518 -4.29 -34.91 -20.48
CA PRO A 518 -4.96 -35.04 -19.18
C PRO A 518 -4.01 -34.76 -18.02
N ASN A 519 -4.55 -34.47 -16.82
CA ASN A 519 -3.73 -34.39 -15.63
C ASN A 519 -2.93 -35.69 -15.44
N LEU A 520 -1.61 -35.59 -15.42
CA LEU A 520 -0.71 -36.74 -15.29
C LEU A 520 -0.44 -37.12 -13.83
N LEU A 521 -0.83 -36.26 -12.85
CA LEU A 521 -0.73 -36.59 -11.45
C LEU A 521 -1.81 -37.58 -11.03
N LEU A 522 -1.40 -38.52 -10.21
CA LEU A 522 -2.30 -39.44 -9.52
C LEU A 522 -2.54 -38.93 -8.08
N ASN A 523 -3.73 -39.16 -7.54
CA ASN A 523 -4.09 -38.71 -6.18
C ASN A 523 -3.73 -37.24 -5.94
N PHE A 524 -4.13 -36.39 -6.85
CA PHE A 524 -3.76 -34.97 -6.90
C PHE A 524 -4.53 -34.11 -5.86
N GLY A 525 -5.60 -34.62 -5.24
CA GLY A 525 -6.39 -33.99 -4.18
C GLY A 525 -6.27 -34.71 -2.83
N ALA A 526 -5.23 -35.55 -2.62
CA ALA A 526 -5.01 -36.28 -1.35
C ALA A 526 -6.11 -37.28 -0.94
N GLU A 527 -7.11 -37.55 -1.78
CA GLU A 527 -8.28 -38.37 -1.44
C GLU A 527 -7.91 -39.84 -1.10
N ASP A 528 -6.85 -40.36 -1.69
CA ASP A 528 -6.28 -41.70 -1.40
C ASP A 528 -5.11 -41.64 -0.40
N SER A 529 -5.18 -40.76 0.61
CA SER A 529 -4.08 -40.49 1.55
C SER A 529 -2.81 -40.02 0.80
N LEU A 530 -1.66 -40.61 1.10
CA LEU A 530 -0.39 -40.29 0.42
C LEU A 530 -0.08 -41.29 -0.73
N MET A 531 -1.09 -42.01 -1.26
CA MET A 531 -0.84 -42.95 -2.37
C MET A 531 -0.23 -42.21 -3.57
N ASN A 532 0.82 -42.76 -4.17
CA ASN A 532 1.62 -42.20 -5.26
C ASN A 532 2.52 -41.02 -4.88
N TRP A 533 2.50 -40.55 -3.66
CA TRP A 533 3.41 -39.55 -3.14
C TRP A 533 4.46 -40.18 -2.22
N THR A 534 5.72 -39.79 -2.38
CA THR A 534 6.83 -40.28 -1.57
C THR A 534 7.34 -39.16 -0.71
N VAL A 535 7.21 -39.30 0.62
CA VAL A 535 7.78 -38.36 1.59
C VAL A 535 9.30 -38.56 1.63
N THR A 536 10.06 -37.51 1.36
CA THR A 536 11.52 -37.53 1.32
C THR A 536 12.14 -36.81 2.49
N GLU A 537 11.41 -35.87 3.11
CA GLU A 537 11.88 -35.14 4.28
C GLU A 537 10.68 -34.77 5.19
N GLY A 538 10.90 -34.78 6.49
CA GLY A 538 9.92 -34.36 7.50
C GLY A 538 8.59 -35.14 7.48
N ILE A 539 7.52 -34.44 7.76
CA ILE A 539 6.15 -34.97 7.86
C ILE A 539 5.32 -34.46 6.68
N VAL A 540 4.48 -35.31 6.14
CA VAL A 540 3.42 -34.93 5.18
C VAL A 540 2.18 -35.72 5.55
N GLU A 541 1.06 -35.04 5.65
CA GLU A 541 -0.22 -35.63 6.00
C GLU A 541 -1.26 -35.38 4.92
N SER A 542 -2.23 -36.30 4.80
CA SER A 542 -3.47 -36.07 4.07
C SER A 542 -4.58 -35.97 5.11
N LEU A 543 -5.17 -34.79 5.24
CA LEU A 543 -6.12 -34.45 6.29
C LEU A 543 -7.52 -34.20 5.72
N THR A 544 -8.54 -34.53 6.52
CA THR A 544 -9.93 -34.15 6.26
C THR A 544 -10.26 -32.83 6.97
N ASN A 545 -11.33 -32.17 6.52
CA ASN A 545 -11.79 -30.88 6.99
C ASN A 545 -11.74 -30.70 8.51
N GLY A 546 -11.01 -29.72 8.99
CA GLY A 546 -10.93 -29.32 10.42
C GLY A 546 -10.16 -30.26 11.34
N VAL A 547 -9.56 -31.33 10.85
CA VAL A 547 -8.71 -32.22 11.65
C VAL A 547 -7.48 -31.48 12.11
N CYS A 548 -7.13 -31.62 13.40
CA CYS A 548 -5.99 -30.93 14.05
C CYS A 548 -6.02 -29.40 13.91
N ASN A 549 -7.22 -28.82 13.96
CA ASN A 549 -7.50 -27.39 13.73
C ASN A 549 -7.13 -26.87 12.32
N GLY A 550 -6.98 -27.76 11.34
CA GLY A 550 -6.70 -27.39 9.96
C GLY A 550 -7.91 -26.80 9.23
N ILE A 551 -7.68 -26.42 7.99
CA ILE A 551 -8.67 -25.77 7.10
C ILE A 551 -9.62 -26.80 6.46
N SER A 552 -10.58 -26.35 5.65
CA SER A 552 -11.38 -27.22 4.79
C SER A 552 -10.65 -27.45 3.47
N SER A 553 -10.79 -28.65 2.87
CA SER A 553 -10.27 -28.93 1.52
C SER A 553 -10.86 -27.97 0.50
N PHE A 554 -10.15 -27.68 -0.57
CA PHE A 554 -10.68 -26.95 -1.72
C PHE A 554 -11.68 -27.82 -2.49
N SER A 555 -11.30 -29.05 -2.77
CA SER A 555 -12.15 -30.04 -3.44
C SER A 555 -12.17 -31.36 -2.69
N GLY A 556 -13.20 -32.20 -2.90
CA GLY A 556 -13.30 -33.50 -2.23
C GLY A 556 -13.41 -33.44 -0.71
N GLU A 557 -12.79 -34.42 -0.04
CA GLU A 557 -12.84 -34.53 1.43
C GLU A 557 -11.47 -34.28 2.11
N ARG A 558 -10.38 -34.22 1.36
CA ARG A 558 -9.03 -34.20 1.91
C ARG A 558 -8.13 -33.18 1.17
N TYR A 559 -7.02 -32.85 1.82
CA TYR A 559 -5.95 -32.01 1.27
C TYR A 559 -4.59 -32.47 1.82
N PHE A 560 -3.49 -32.06 1.18
CA PHE A 560 -2.14 -32.29 1.69
C PHE A 560 -1.75 -31.19 2.70
N ALA A 561 -1.26 -31.58 3.87
CA ALA A 561 -0.58 -30.73 4.84
C ALA A 561 0.91 -31.13 4.85
N VAL A 562 1.75 -30.32 4.20
CA VAL A 562 3.17 -30.59 3.98
C VAL A 562 3.99 -29.93 5.10
N GLY A 563 4.54 -30.71 5.99
CA GLY A 563 5.11 -30.31 7.27
C GLY A 563 4.26 -30.75 8.45
N GLY A 564 2.95 -31.00 8.22
CA GLY A 564 2.01 -31.65 9.13
C GLY A 564 1.39 -30.75 10.21
N LEU A 565 0.14 -31.05 10.55
CA LEU A 565 -0.65 -30.41 11.61
C LEU A 565 -0.84 -31.30 12.82
N CYS A 566 -1.03 -32.61 12.62
CA CYS A 566 -1.23 -33.57 13.73
C CYS A 566 0.12 -34.10 14.23
N GLU A 567 1.05 -34.33 13.33
CA GLU A 567 2.46 -34.55 13.61
C GLU A 567 3.27 -33.46 12.92
N GLU A 568 4.13 -32.76 13.63
CA GLU A 568 4.75 -31.53 13.19
C GLU A 568 6.21 -31.70 12.75
N SER A 569 6.61 -31.02 11.69
CA SER A 569 8.03 -30.83 11.32
C SER A 569 8.28 -29.42 10.78
N PRO A 570 9.47 -28.84 11.01
CA PRO A 570 9.79 -27.51 10.50
C PRO A 570 9.93 -27.48 8.96
N LEU A 571 10.10 -28.64 8.35
CA LEU A 571 10.19 -28.79 6.90
C LEU A 571 9.51 -30.12 6.52
N GLY A 572 8.66 -30.10 5.51
CA GLY A 572 8.09 -31.30 4.90
C GLY A 572 8.38 -31.28 3.39
N VAL A 573 8.74 -32.43 2.82
CA VAL A 573 8.90 -32.57 1.36
C VAL A 573 8.34 -33.90 0.90
N CYS A 574 7.53 -33.86 -0.16
CA CYS A 574 7.11 -35.08 -0.87
C CYS A 574 7.19 -34.90 -2.38
N LEU A 575 7.36 -36.04 -3.06
CA LEU A 575 7.56 -36.10 -4.50
C LEU A 575 6.56 -37.07 -5.14
N GLN A 576 6.10 -36.73 -6.35
CA GLN A 576 5.50 -37.69 -7.28
C GLN A 576 6.29 -37.70 -8.57
N ALA A 577 6.72 -38.89 -9.03
CA ALA A 577 7.44 -39.08 -10.28
C ALA A 577 6.47 -39.46 -11.39
N VAL A 578 6.47 -38.73 -12.49
CA VAL A 578 5.64 -38.94 -13.66
C VAL A 578 6.53 -39.30 -14.85
N ASP A 579 6.29 -40.49 -15.45
CA ASP A 579 7.00 -40.93 -16.66
C ASP A 579 6.43 -40.16 -17.87
N VAL A 580 7.29 -39.41 -18.53
CA VAL A 580 6.98 -38.66 -19.75
C VAL A 580 7.73 -39.21 -20.99
N SER A 581 8.26 -40.42 -20.90
CA SER A 581 9.02 -41.06 -21.99
C SER A 581 8.20 -41.23 -23.26
N VAL A 582 6.88 -41.35 -23.15
CA VAL A 582 5.95 -41.40 -24.29
C VAL A 582 6.01 -40.10 -25.14
N TYR A 583 6.45 -39.00 -24.59
CA TYR A 583 6.61 -37.70 -25.25
C TYR A 583 8.05 -37.41 -25.67
N ALA A 584 8.97 -38.40 -25.59
CA ALA A 584 10.41 -38.22 -25.79
C ALA A 584 10.78 -37.48 -27.07
N ASP A 585 10.16 -37.84 -28.20
CA ASP A 585 10.45 -37.20 -29.50
C ASP A 585 10.05 -35.71 -29.50
N SER A 586 8.95 -35.36 -28.83
CA SER A 586 8.48 -33.99 -28.71
C SER A 586 9.37 -33.17 -27.73
N ILE A 587 9.78 -33.80 -26.64
CA ILE A 587 10.70 -33.17 -25.65
C ILE A 587 12.05 -32.91 -26.30
N ASP A 588 12.61 -33.90 -27.02
CA ASP A 588 13.93 -33.80 -27.65
C ASP A 588 13.94 -32.90 -28.91
N SER A 589 12.76 -32.48 -29.39
CA SER A 589 12.67 -31.46 -30.43
C SER A 589 12.89 -30.01 -29.87
N GLY A 590 12.94 -29.86 -28.56
CA GLY A 590 13.10 -28.59 -27.84
C GLY A 590 11.78 -27.84 -27.66
N ASN A 591 11.73 -27.03 -26.63
CA ASN A 591 10.60 -26.16 -26.26
C ASN A 591 9.24 -26.89 -26.09
N PHE A 592 9.25 -28.16 -25.64
CA PHE A 592 8.00 -28.86 -25.34
C PHE A 592 7.44 -28.38 -24.00
N PRO A 593 6.22 -27.79 -23.97
CA PRO A 593 5.73 -27.11 -22.81
C PRO A 593 5.17 -28.06 -21.75
N VAL A 594 5.22 -27.62 -20.52
CA VAL A 594 4.56 -28.23 -19.37
C VAL A 594 3.75 -27.15 -18.64
N ASN A 595 2.56 -27.50 -18.20
CA ASN A 595 1.71 -26.68 -17.34
C ASN A 595 1.50 -27.43 -16.01
N PHE A 596 1.74 -26.76 -14.90
CA PHE A 596 1.59 -27.34 -13.58
C PHE A 596 1.08 -26.31 -12.58
N GLY A 597 0.49 -26.78 -11.48
CA GLY A 597 -0.06 -25.92 -10.45
C GLY A 597 -1.10 -26.65 -9.60
N GLY A 598 -2.02 -25.90 -9.04
CA GLY A 598 -3.08 -26.36 -8.16
C GLY A 598 -3.50 -25.28 -7.19
N HIS A 599 -4.25 -25.64 -6.15
CA HIS A 599 -4.65 -24.74 -5.09
C HIS A 599 -3.67 -24.85 -3.92
N LEU A 600 -3.08 -23.72 -3.56
CA LEU A 600 -2.17 -23.58 -2.42
C LEU A 600 -2.80 -22.64 -1.40
N SER A 601 -2.53 -22.89 -0.12
CA SER A 601 -2.99 -22.05 1.00
C SER A 601 -2.12 -22.26 2.22
N ASN A 602 -2.21 -21.35 3.19
CA ASN A 602 -1.76 -21.57 4.57
C ASN A 602 -2.81 -21.10 5.58
N PHE A 603 -2.52 -21.11 6.86
CA PHE A 603 -3.48 -20.71 7.89
C PHE A 603 -3.43 -19.22 8.20
N SER A 604 -2.23 -18.65 8.34
CA SER A 604 -2.06 -17.28 8.85
C SER A 604 -1.07 -16.41 8.06
N GLY A 605 -0.64 -16.86 6.87
CA GLY A 605 0.30 -16.12 6.05
C GLY A 605 1.77 -16.22 6.48
N SER A 606 2.11 -17.18 7.36
CA SER A 606 3.47 -17.30 7.92
C SER A 606 4.29 -18.40 7.30
N ASP A 607 3.67 -19.55 7.01
CA ASP A 607 4.36 -20.72 6.52
C ASP A 607 4.34 -20.75 5.00
N LEU A 608 5.36 -21.37 4.40
CA LEU A 608 5.59 -21.27 2.97
C LEU A 608 5.30 -22.61 2.27
N PRO A 609 4.14 -22.79 1.64
CA PRO A 609 3.90 -23.85 0.68
C PRO A 609 4.61 -23.53 -0.64
N GLU A 610 5.39 -24.48 -1.15
CA GLU A 610 6.14 -24.37 -2.41
C GLU A 610 5.88 -25.58 -3.30
N MET A 611 5.70 -25.35 -4.62
CA MET A 611 5.57 -26.40 -5.64
C MET A 611 6.50 -26.09 -6.80
N ARG A 612 7.27 -27.11 -7.24
CA ARG A 612 8.13 -27.01 -8.43
C ARG A 612 8.27 -28.35 -9.15
N LEU A 613 8.82 -28.29 -10.36
CA LEU A 613 9.17 -29.47 -11.15
C LEU A 613 10.67 -29.68 -11.17
N ILE A 614 11.09 -30.96 -11.09
CA ILE A 614 12.46 -31.41 -11.28
C ILE A 614 12.47 -32.34 -12.50
N PHE A 615 13.27 -32.03 -13.50
CA PHE A 615 13.34 -32.77 -14.75
C PHE A 615 14.52 -33.75 -14.71
N LEU A 616 14.25 -35.05 -14.95
CA LEU A 616 15.24 -36.13 -14.90
C LEU A 616 15.39 -36.79 -16.24
N ASP A 617 16.63 -37.16 -16.60
CA ASP A 617 16.94 -37.98 -17.76
C ASP A 617 16.58 -39.46 -17.55
N GLN A 618 16.87 -40.32 -18.56
CA GLN A 618 16.65 -41.76 -18.51
C GLN A 618 17.46 -42.48 -17.40
N ASN A 619 18.48 -41.84 -16.85
CA ASN A 619 19.33 -42.37 -15.77
C ASN A 619 18.96 -41.78 -14.40
N SER A 620 17.85 -41.04 -14.31
CA SER A 620 17.42 -40.31 -13.11
C SER A 620 18.39 -39.20 -12.70
N VAL A 621 19.16 -38.64 -13.63
CA VAL A 621 20.00 -37.48 -13.42
C VAL A 621 19.20 -36.22 -13.72
N GLU A 622 19.24 -35.24 -12.83
CA GLU A 622 18.58 -33.95 -13.02
C GLU A 622 19.18 -33.19 -14.21
N VAL A 623 18.33 -32.79 -15.14
CA VAL A 623 18.68 -31.99 -16.34
C VAL A 623 18.14 -30.56 -16.26
N GLY A 624 17.31 -30.27 -15.27
CA GLY A 624 16.77 -28.91 -15.01
C GLY A 624 15.66 -28.94 -13.97
N SER A 625 15.17 -27.74 -13.61
CA SER A 625 14.02 -27.56 -12.76
C SER A 625 13.23 -26.34 -13.21
N SER A 626 11.92 -26.30 -12.89
CA SER A 626 11.05 -25.16 -13.15
C SER A 626 11.26 -24.02 -12.16
N SER A 627 10.67 -22.86 -12.44
CA SER A 627 10.37 -21.87 -11.41
C SER A 627 9.49 -22.46 -10.31
N THR A 628 9.52 -21.86 -9.11
CA THR A 628 8.74 -22.33 -7.96
C THR A 628 7.46 -21.53 -7.85
N ILE A 629 6.34 -22.21 -7.64
CA ILE A 629 5.07 -21.62 -7.21
C ILE A 629 5.07 -21.59 -5.70
N SER A 630 4.73 -20.46 -5.09
CA SER A 630 4.58 -20.33 -3.64
C SER A 630 3.51 -19.28 -3.31
N THR A 631 3.01 -19.30 -2.07
CA THR A 631 2.03 -18.31 -1.59
C THR A 631 2.11 -18.14 -0.08
N LEU A 632 1.76 -16.95 0.38
CA LEU A 632 1.47 -16.68 1.80
C LEU A 632 -0.03 -16.48 2.05
N ASN A 633 -0.90 -16.70 1.06
CA ASN A 633 -2.33 -16.55 1.17
C ASN A 633 -2.95 -17.55 2.16
N ASN A 634 -3.77 -17.05 3.08
CA ASN A 634 -4.54 -17.85 4.04
C ASN A 634 -5.87 -18.39 3.48
N SER A 635 -6.08 -18.26 2.19
CA SER A 635 -7.20 -18.82 1.45
C SER A 635 -6.69 -19.63 0.27
N TRP A 636 -7.50 -20.62 -0.16
CA TRP A 636 -7.16 -21.40 -1.34
C TRP A 636 -7.02 -20.51 -2.56
N THR A 637 -5.82 -20.46 -3.10
CA THR A 637 -5.48 -19.69 -4.30
C THR A 637 -5.02 -20.61 -5.40
N MET A 638 -5.61 -20.47 -6.60
CA MET A 638 -5.27 -21.26 -7.77
C MET A 638 -4.00 -20.68 -8.42
N PHE A 639 -3.02 -21.56 -8.65
CA PHE A 639 -1.80 -21.24 -9.40
C PHE A 639 -1.68 -22.11 -10.63
N SER A 640 -1.17 -21.52 -11.71
CA SER A 640 -0.88 -22.23 -12.97
C SER A 640 0.36 -21.62 -13.60
N LEU A 641 1.41 -22.42 -13.74
CA LEU A 641 2.66 -21.97 -14.34
C LEU A 641 2.97 -22.80 -15.59
N TRP A 642 3.36 -22.11 -16.66
CA TRP A 642 3.89 -22.72 -17.86
C TRP A 642 5.41 -22.66 -17.88
N ASP A 643 6.04 -23.79 -18.27
CA ASP A 643 7.49 -23.89 -18.42
C ASP A 643 7.82 -24.76 -19.63
N SER A 644 9.09 -24.85 -20.00
CA SER A 644 9.57 -25.71 -21.06
C SER A 644 10.31 -26.92 -20.48
N ILE A 645 9.94 -28.11 -20.92
CA ILE A 645 10.64 -29.34 -20.52
C ILE A 645 12.02 -29.38 -21.22
N PRO A 646 13.13 -29.46 -20.46
CA PRO A 646 14.48 -29.60 -21.03
C PRO A 646 14.61 -30.87 -21.91
N GLU A 647 15.39 -30.76 -22.97
CA GLU A 647 15.75 -31.93 -23.81
C GLU A 647 16.31 -33.08 -22.94
N MET A 648 16.13 -34.30 -23.37
CA MET A 648 16.50 -35.54 -22.67
C MET A 648 15.68 -35.87 -21.43
N THR A 649 14.74 -35.07 -21.00
CA THR A 649 13.86 -35.39 -19.86
C THR A 649 13.03 -36.64 -20.20
N ARG A 650 12.95 -37.56 -19.21
CA ARG A 650 12.13 -38.79 -19.31
C ARG A 650 11.20 -38.95 -18.09
N THR A 651 11.53 -38.27 -17.00
CA THR A 651 10.70 -38.24 -15.80
C THR A 651 10.57 -36.80 -15.31
N ILE A 652 9.38 -36.39 -14.93
CA ILE A 652 9.13 -35.15 -14.20
C ILE A 652 8.80 -35.53 -12.76
N GLN A 653 9.56 -35.03 -11.80
CA GLN A 653 9.21 -35.10 -10.38
C GLN A 653 8.51 -33.81 -9.98
N VAL A 654 7.29 -33.93 -9.48
CA VAL A 654 6.59 -32.81 -8.82
C VAL A 654 6.98 -32.83 -7.37
N GLU A 655 7.58 -31.76 -6.89
CA GLU A 655 7.98 -31.55 -5.50
C GLU A 655 6.98 -30.61 -4.82
N LEU A 656 6.42 -31.07 -3.69
CA LEU A 656 5.70 -30.23 -2.75
C LEU A 656 6.59 -30.05 -1.53
N LYS A 657 6.77 -28.81 -1.10
CA LYS A 657 7.59 -28.46 0.04
C LYS A 657 6.81 -27.51 0.94
N GLY A 658 6.85 -27.74 2.25
CA GLY A 658 6.26 -26.86 3.27
C GLY A 658 7.32 -26.46 4.26
N THR A 659 7.56 -25.15 4.40
CA THR A 659 8.53 -24.59 5.35
C THR A 659 7.78 -23.86 6.46
N ARG A 660 8.00 -24.24 7.72
CA ARG A 660 7.45 -23.55 8.88
C ARG A 660 8.29 -22.33 9.22
N ASN A 661 7.68 -21.17 9.17
CA ASN A 661 8.31 -19.91 9.55
C ASN A 661 7.81 -19.40 10.90
N ALA A 662 6.62 -19.81 11.34
CA ALA A 662 6.07 -19.40 12.63
C ALA A 662 5.31 -20.52 13.34
N GLY A 663 4.98 -20.32 14.61
CA GLY A 663 4.14 -21.24 15.38
C GLY A 663 4.77 -22.62 15.68
N THR A 664 3.90 -23.59 15.94
CA THR A 664 4.26 -24.99 16.21
C THR A 664 3.95 -25.90 15.03
N ASP A 665 2.87 -25.63 14.34
CA ASP A 665 2.36 -26.39 13.20
C ASP A 665 3.09 -25.92 11.91
N ASN A 666 2.96 -26.66 10.82
CA ASN A 666 3.40 -26.22 9.51
C ASN A 666 2.19 -26.16 8.60
N ASP A 667 1.71 -24.94 8.41
CA ASP A 667 0.44 -24.65 7.74
C ASP A 667 0.58 -24.56 6.21
N SER A 668 1.37 -25.42 5.61
CA SER A 668 1.57 -25.47 4.16
C SER A 668 0.61 -26.45 3.49
N TYR A 669 -0.42 -25.94 2.80
CA TYR A 669 -1.55 -26.72 2.29
C TYR A 669 -1.58 -26.76 0.76
N PHE A 670 -1.95 -27.95 0.20
CA PHE A 670 -2.06 -28.17 -1.25
C PHE A 670 -3.27 -29.02 -1.56
N ASP A 671 -3.99 -28.68 -2.64
CA ASP A 671 -5.14 -29.44 -3.12
C ASP A 671 -5.35 -29.24 -4.63
N ASP A 672 -6.08 -30.14 -5.28
CA ASP A 672 -6.46 -30.11 -6.68
C ASP A 672 -5.28 -29.81 -7.62
N LEU A 673 -4.17 -30.50 -7.38
CA LEU A 673 -2.90 -30.32 -8.10
C LEU A 673 -2.98 -30.86 -9.53
N PHE A 674 -2.22 -30.28 -10.45
CA PHE A 674 -2.14 -30.79 -11.81
C PHE A 674 -0.73 -30.69 -12.41
N LEU A 675 -0.46 -31.61 -13.32
CA LEU A 675 0.67 -31.62 -14.24
C LEU A 675 0.16 -32.03 -15.61
N ARG A 676 0.34 -31.21 -16.63
CA ARG A 676 -0.05 -31.46 -17.99
C ARG A 676 1.10 -31.16 -18.91
N VAL A 677 1.30 -31.97 -19.94
CA VAL A 677 2.31 -31.76 -20.98
C VAL A 677 1.66 -31.64 -22.34
N GLY A 678 2.24 -30.85 -23.22
CA GLY A 678 1.72 -30.63 -24.56
C GLY A 678 1.76 -29.19 -24.98
N SER A 679 1.46 -28.92 -26.20
CA SER A 679 1.64 -27.65 -26.85
C SER A 679 0.53 -26.67 -26.46
N ASN A 680 0.90 -25.47 -26.06
CA ASN A 680 0.07 -24.30 -26.23
C ASN A 680 0.07 -23.78 -27.69
N GLN A 681 0.57 -24.59 -28.66
CA GLN A 681 0.60 -24.27 -30.09
C GLN A 681 -0.79 -24.16 -30.77
N GLY A 682 -1.87 -24.32 -30.02
CA GLY A 682 -3.22 -24.03 -30.47
C GLY A 682 -3.80 -22.69 -30.01
N CYS A 683 -3.10 -21.97 -29.16
CA CYS A 683 -3.41 -20.57 -28.93
C CYS A 683 -2.83 -19.79 -30.09
N ASP A 684 -3.60 -19.64 -31.20
CA ASP A 684 -3.20 -18.81 -32.32
C ASP A 684 -2.82 -17.45 -31.81
N GLU A 685 -1.56 -17.08 -31.95
CA GLU A 685 -1.06 -15.71 -31.72
C GLU A 685 -1.69 -14.77 -32.77
N THR A 686 -3.01 -14.57 -32.71
CA THR A 686 -3.63 -13.41 -33.28
C THR A 686 -3.48 -12.28 -32.27
N THR A 687 -2.28 -11.68 -32.35
CA THR A 687 -2.01 -10.32 -31.84
C THR A 687 -2.12 -10.03 -30.34
N SER A 688 -1.97 -10.96 -29.43
CA SER A 688 -1.47 -10.60 -28.11
C SER A 688 0.05 -10.73 -28.13
N ILE A 689 0.73 -9.66 -27.84
CA ILE A 689 2.13 -9.72 -27.44
C ILE A 689 2.11 -10.54 -26.15
N VAL A 690 2.47 -11.83 -26.25
CA VAL A 690 2.84 -12.60 -25.07
C VAL A 690 4.11 -11.91 -24.57
N ASN A 691 3.95 -11.03 -23.58
CA ASN A 691 5.03 -10.68 -22.70
C ASN A 691 5.36 -11.94 -21.86
N THR A 692 6.10 -12.91 -22.47
CA THR A 692 7.15 -13.49 -21.64
C THR A 692 7.90 -12.29 -21.07
N PRO A 693 8.20 -12.20 -19.80
CA PRO A 693 9.19 -11.26 -19.32
C PRO A 693 10.51 -11.69 -20.00
N MET A 694 10.75 -11.21 -21.23
CA MET A 694 12.11 -10.99 -21.66
C MET A 694 12.61 -10.02 -20.63
N SER A 695 13.55 -10.45 -19.80
CA SER A 695 14.31 -9.56 -18.95
C SER A 695 14.78 -8.45 -19.88
N VAL A 696 14.08 -7.31 -19.83
CA VAL A 696 14.46 -6.13 -20.61
C VAL A 696 15.80 -5.74 -20.03
N SER A 697 16.86 -6.06 -20.75
CA SER A 697 18.20 -5.82 -20.24
C SER A 697 18.34 -4.35 -19.89
N SER A 698 18.66 -4.04 -18.65
CA SER A 698 19.03 -2.69 -18.27
C SER A 698 20.32 -2.31 -19.03
N LEU A 699 20.18 -1.48 -20.05
CA LEU A 699 21.28 -1.06 -20.90
C LEU A 699 21.89 0.22 -20.37
N LYS A 700 23.20 0.33 -20.49
CA LYS A 700 23.93 1.55 -20.09
C LYS A 700 24.47 2.28 -21.33
N ALA A 701 24.33 3.59 -21.32
CA ALA A 701 24.98 4.47 -22.30
C ALA A 701 26.34 4.93 -21.75
N PHE A 702 27.35 5.06 -22.63
CA PHE A 702 28.69 5.51 -22.30
C PHE A 702 29.21 6.54 -23.33
N PRO A 703 29.88 7.64 -22.90
CA PRO A 703 29.94 8.08 -21.50
C PRO A 703 28.55 8.47 -20.97
N ASN A 704 28.36 8.57 -19.67
CA ASN A 704 27.18 9.14 -19.06
C ASN A 704 27.64 9.95 -17.84
N PRO A 705 27.50 11.27 -17.80
CA PRO A 705 26.81 12.16 -18.77
C PRO A 705 27.45 12.23 -20.16
N ILE A 706 26.63 12.61 -21.14
CA ILE A 706 26.98 12.71 -22.58
C ILE A 706 27.16 14.18 -23.00
N GLU A 707 28.33 14.53 -23.55
CA GLU A 707 28.60 15.86 -24.03
C GLU A 707 28.28 16.05 -25.53
N SER A 708 28.64 15.08 -26.37
CA SER A 708 28.46 15.16 -27.82
C SER A 708 27.93 13.87 -28.45
N GLU A 709 28.45 12.72 -28.08
CA GLU A 709 28.09 11.42 -28.61
C GLU A 709 28.10 10.35 -27.49
N GLY A 710 27.28 9.31 -27.65
CA GLY A 710 27.19 8.20 -26.73
C GLY A 710 27.07 6.85 -27.45
N THR A 711 27.39 5.78 -26.71
CA THR A 711 27.34 4.43 -27.19
C THR A 711 26.54 3.56 -26.22
N ILE A 712 25.60 2.77 -26.73
CA ILE A 712 24.87 1.74 -25.97
C ILE A 712 25.37 0.39 -26.46
N ILE A 713 25.81 -0.49 -25.54
CA ILE A 713 26.29 -1.85 -25.86
C ILE A 713 25.10 -2.80 -25.64
N LEU A 714 24.80 -3.61 -26.66
CA LEU A 714 23.72 -4.58 -26.59
C LEU A 714 24.24 -5.93 -26.05
N PRO A 715 23.37 -6.75 -25.45
CA PRO A 715 23.75 -8.07 -24.90
C PRO A 715 24.25 -9.07 -25.96
N SER A 716 23.98 -8.82 -27.24
CA SER A 716 24.40 -9.66 -28.36
C SER A 716 24.67 -8.82 -29.60
N ASP A 717 25.56 -9.27 -30.47
CA ASP A 717 25.88 -8.67 -31.77
C ASP A 717 25.01 -9.19 -32.91
N ILE A 718 24.16 -10.19 -32.67
CA ILE A 718 23.32 -10.84 -33.71
C ILE A 718 22.02 -10.09 -34.03
N TYR A 719 21.68 -9.03 -33.32
CA TYR A 719 20.45 -8.28 -33.55
C TYR A 719 20.42 -7.64 -34.93
N LYS A 720 19.24 -7.72 -35.58
CA LYS A 720 18.96 -7.09 -36.89
C LYS A 720 17.83 -6.09 -36.74
N ASP A 721 17.82 -5.08 -37.62
CA ASP A 721 16.80 -4.02 -37.65
C ASP A 721 16.66 -3.35 -36.27
N VAL A 722 17.82 -2.95 -35.70
CA VAL A 722 17.89 -2.30 -34.38
C VAL A 722 17.50 -0.83 -34.49
N SER A 723 16.64 -0.37 -33.61
CA SER A 723 16.24 1.03 -33.47
C SER A 723 16.39 1.53 -32.04
N LEU A 724 16.77 2.80 -31.90
CA LEU A 724 16.84 3.52 -30.64
C LEU A 724 15.73 4.58 -30.60
N GLN A 725 14.97 4.61 -29.53
CA GLN A 725 13.98 5.63 -29.24
C GLN A 725 14.40 6.39 -27.99
N MET A 726 14.53 7.70 -28.06
CA MET A 726 14.81 8.56 -26.91
C MET A 726 13.54 9.24 -26.45
N ILE A 727 13.39 9.41 -25.13
CA ILE A 727 12.20 9.99 -24.47
C ILE A 727 12.70 11.00 -23.44
N ASP A 728 12.19 12.20 -23.46
CA ASP A 728 12.50 13.22 -22.44
C ASP A 728 11.71 12.98 -21.14
N MET A 729 12.04 13.72 -20.08
CA MET A 729 11.38 13.63 -18.77
C MET A 729 9.88 13.96 -18.77
N LYS A 730 9.33 14.43 -19.89
CA LYS A 730 7.89 14.70 -20.08
C LYS A 730 7.19 13.59 -20.87
N GLY A 731 7.90 12.51 -21.17
CA GLY A 731 7.39 11.40 -21.98
C GLY A 731 7.36 11.69 -23.49
N VAL A 732 7.96 12.81 -23.94
CA VAL A 732 7.95 13.17 -25.37
C VAL A 732 9.10 12.47 -26.10
N LYS A 733 8.77 11.78 -27.19
CA LYS A 733 9.77 11.19 -28.06
C LYS A 733 10.62 12.26 -28.71
N VAL A 734 11.92 12.08 -28.69
CA VAL A 734 12.90 13.00 -29.29
C VAL A 734 13.82 12.24 -30.24
N ASP A 735 14.08 12.81 -31.38
CA ASP A 735 14.94 12.19 -32.38
C ASP A 735 16.40 12.57 -32.14
N CYS A 736 17.29 11.59 -32.24
CA CYS A 736 18.72 11.79 -32.29
C CYS A 736 19.33 10.95 -33.41
N PRO A 737 20.37 11.44 -34.10
CA PRO A 737 21.05 10.62 -35.08
C PRO A 737 21.64 9.36 -34.47
N THR A 738 21.33 8.19 -35.07
CA THR A 738 21.79 6.88 -34.56
C THR A 738 22.42 6.04 -35.66
N ARG A 739 23.40 5.22 -35.28
CA ARG A 739 24.03 4.21 -36.14
C ARG A 739 24.20 2.93 -35.33
N TYR A 740 23.80 1.80 -35.89
CA TYR A 740 24.06 0.49 -35.35
C TYR A 740 25.22 -0.20 -36.04
N ASP A 741 26.12 -0.81 -35.27
CA ASP A 741 27.26 -1.55 -35.77
C ASP A 741 27.77 -2.57 -34.74
N GLU A 742 27.84 -3.85 -35.12
CA GLU A 742 28.39 -4.94 -34.32
C GLU A 742 27.96 -4.95 -32.83
N GLY A 743 26.67 -4.96 -32.56
CA GLY A 743 26.13 -5.02 -31.18
C GLY A 743 26.21 -3.68 -30.42
N LYS A 744 26.50 -2.58 -31.11
CA LYS A 744 26.58 -1.26 -30.49
C LYS A 744 25.70 -0.25 -31.23
N ILE A 745 25.00 0.57 -30.47
CA ILE A 745 24.29 1.74 -31.01
C ILE A 745 25.10 2.98 -30.66
N PHE A 746 25.50 3.68 -31.67
CA PHE A 746 26.10 4.99 -31.57
C PHE A 746 25.04 6.07 -31.80
N PHE A 747 24.99 7.08 -30.99
CA PHE A 747 24.07 8.20 -31.14
C PHE A 747 24.75 9.50 -30.82
N GLU A 748 24.32 10.57 -31.50
CA GLU A 748 24.84 11.92 -31.32
C GLU A 748 23.82 12.75 -30.53
N LYS A 749 24.32 13.65 -29.67
CA LYS A 749 23.51 14.61 -28.93
C LYS A 749 22.59 15.43 -29.86
N GLY A 750 23.12 15.84 -31.00
CA GLY A 750 22.38 16.65 -31.97
C GLY A 750 21.72 17.86 -31.32
N ASN A 751 20.41 17.99 -31.45
CA ASN A 751 19.61 19.08 -30.87
C ASN A 751 19.02 18.77 -29.49
N LEU A 752 19.43 17.69 -28.84
CA LEU A 752 18.96 17.35 -27.48
C LEU A 752 19.42 18.41 -26.48
N ARG A 753 18.52 18.86 -25.64
CA ARG A 753 18.81 19.82 -24.56
C ARG A 753 19.50 19.11 -23.40
N SER A 754 20.24 19.87 -22.59
CA SER A 754 20.77 19.32 -21.33
C SER A 754 19.65 18.86 -20.44
N GLY A 755 19.79 17.65 -19.88
CA GLY A 755 18.76 17.02 -19.03
C GLY A 755 18.84 15.49 -19.03
N ALA A 756 17.96 14.86 -18.28
CA ALA A 756 17.83 13.41 -18.24
C ALA A 756 16.90 12.91 -19.36
N TYR A 757 17.21 11.73 -19.89
CA TYR A 757 16.46 11.06 -20.93
C TYR A 757 16.38 9.57 -20.64
N PHE A 758 15.25 8.95 -20.98
CA PHE A 758 15.12 7.51 -21.10
C PHE A 758 15.36 7.08 -22.54
N PHE A 759 15.82 5.86 -22.72
CA PHE A 759 15.92 5.26 -24.05
C PHE A 759 15.42 3.84 -24.09
N LEU A 760 14.79 3.49 -25.20
CA LEU A 760 14.31 2.16 -25.52
C LEU A 760 15.03 1.64 -26.74
N VAL A 761 15.53 0.41 -26.72
CA VAL A 761 16.16 -0.25 -27.85
C VAL A 761 15.28 -1.40 -28.31
N ARG A 762 14.94 -1.39 -29.61
CA ARG A 762 14.14 -2.43 -30.23
C ARG A 762 14.92 -3.12 -31.35
N ALA A 763 14.74 -4.42 -31.50
CA ALA A 763 15.21 -5.20 -32.65
C ALA A 763 14.01 -5.83 -33.33
N LYS A 764 13.82 -5.61 -34.64
CA LYS A 764 12.62 -6.03 -35.39
C LYS A 764 11.31 -5.63 -34.70
N GLY A 765 11.25 -4.46 -34.08
CA GLY A 765 10.08 -3.97 -33.37
C GLY A 765 9.97 -4.44 -31.89
N THR A 766 10.64 -5.52 -31.50
CA THR A 766 10.63 -6.06 -30.14
C THR A 766 11.59 -5.26 -29.23
N LEU A 767 11.14 -4.89 -28.03
CA LEU A 767 11.97 -4.22 -27.03
C LEU A 767 13.01 -5.21 -26.48
N ILE A 768 14.29 -4.87 -26.59
CA ILE A 768 15.42 -5.71 -26.15
C ILE A 768 16.20 -5.09 -25.00
N GLY A 769 15.93 -3.85 -24.69
CA GLY A 769 16.57 -3.17 -23.57
C GLY A 769 16.15 -1.73 -23.41
N SER A 770 16.30 -1.21 -22.20
CA SER A 770 16.04 0.19 -21.87
C SER A 770 17.10 0.74 -20.91
N GLY A 771 17.14 2.04 -20.74
CA GLY A 771 18.03 2.68 -19.80
C GLY A 771 17.82 4.18 -19.72
N LYS A 772 18.57 4.81 -18.82
CA LYS A 772 18.57 6.27 -18.65
C LYS A 772 19.96 6.86 -18.93
N LEU A 773 19.97 8.11 -19.40
CA LEU A 773 21.21 8.83 -19.63
C LEU A 773 21.02 10.34 -19.37
N ILE A 774 22.12 11.03 -19.16
CA ILE A 774 22.16 12.48 -18.94
C ILE A 774 22.87 13.13 -20.11
N ILE A 775 22.27 14.16 -20.69
CA ILE A 775 22.87 15.04 -21.71
C ILE A 775 23.36 16.32 -21.02
N LEU A 776 24.64 16.70 -21.23
CA LEU A 776 25.20 17.94 -20.68
C LEU A 776 24.94 19.15 -21.57
#